data_7788ada26cbbf736ab14882e2225798d
#
_entry.id   7788ada26cbbf736ab14882e2225798d
#
_cell.length_a   1.000
_cell.length_b   1.000
_cell.length_c   1.000
_cell.angle_alpha   90.00
_cell.angle_beta   90.00
_cell.angle_gamma   90.00
#
_symmetry.space_group_name_H-M   'P 1'
#
loop_
_entity.id
_entity.type
_entity.pdbx_description
1 polymer ?
#
loop_
_entity_poly.entity_id
_entity_poly.type
_entity_poly.pdbx_seq_one_letter_code
_entity_poly.pdbx_strand_id
1 'polypeptide(L)'
;MLAAIVLAARANGETLPQGLKVVSLEVRPAAVELKHRFDNRQLLVLGKLDSGEEVDMTRIVKQTLQGDAAIATPEGNVRASKDGAAEITFAHENLSVKVPVTVSGTTAPKEVSFVQDVQPVLSKAGCNAGTCHGSKEGKNGFKLSLRGYDPQYDYRAITDDIAARRFNRANPDQSLFLLKATGAAPHVGGVRINVGDPYYNLLREWIVQGVKLDLAKPRVTKIEVFPTDTIIARPGMKQQIVVNATFADGTTRDVTREAFIESGNIEVLEAAPTGVVTTLRRGEASILVRYEGSYAATTLIVMGDRSGFAWKETPTNNYIDQHVYKKLQRVKVLPSELCSDDEFVRRVTIDLTGLPPTSEEVKAFLADNRDSKTKRDELVDKLVGSHAYVEHWTNKWADMLQVNRKFLGEEGSIALRNWIKDAVATNMPYDQLAREVLTAAGSTLENPPASYYKVIRDPEGLMENTTHLFLAVRFNCNKCHDHPFERWTQDQYYQMAAFFAQVGRKPDQSFAGQNIGGSAVEGAVPLVEVVYDSGAGEVTHNRTGKQAPPSFPYQQQLVAANNAGGRREQLAQWITSKDNQYFAKSYVNRMWGYLFGVGIIDPIDDIRAGNPPSNAELLDALTKDFIESKFDVQHMMRTICKSRTYQHSVKTNDWNFDDTLNYSHAIPRRLAAETLYDAIHLATGSVTRIGGAPVGFRAAELPDAGVSDPFLDDFGRPVRESACECERSSGMVLGPIMKLVNGPTVANAIADPASELNQLVATEKDDSKLIQEVFLRFLARNPTEQEIKLSLEALKGSATEHAKAVAALAEYEKTIPAK
;
A
#
# COMPACT_ATOMS: atom_id res chain seq x y z
N MET A 1 49.10 31.82 23.57
CA MET A 1 47.68 32.05 23.91
C MET A 1 46.84 31.59 22.74
N LEU A 2 46.33 30.37 22.79
CA LEU A 2 45.37 29.86 21.81
C LEU A 2 44.00 30.52 22.08
N ALA A 3 43.56 31.37 21.18
CA ALA A 3 42.21 31.92 21.23
C ALA A 3 41.22 30.82 20.87
N ALA A 4 40.50 30.33 21.85
CA ALA A 4 39.35 29.48 21.62
C ALA A 4 38.27 30.33 20.95
N ILE A 5 37.99 30.08 19.67
CA ILE A 5 36.84 30.67 19.00
C ILE A 5 35.61 29.95 19.54
N VAL A 6 34.97 30.51 20.54
CA VAL A 6 33.66 30.05 21.05
C VAL A 6 32.62 30.57 20.07
N LEU A 7 32.30 29.82 19.04
CA LEU A 7 31.07 30.00 18.28
C LEU A 7 29.93 29.46 19.14
N ALA A 8 29.34 30.30 19.99
CA ALA A 8 28.08 30.03 20.63
C ALA A 8 26.98 30.13 19.56
N ALA A 9 26.74 29.06 18.83
CA ALA A 9 25.56 28.95 17.99
C ALA A 9 24.34 29.00 18.93
N ARG A 10 23.48 30.02 18.80
CA ARG A 10 22.18 30.08 19.46
C ARG A 10 21.38 28.89 18.97
N ALA A 11 21.01 28.01 19.89
CA ALA A 11 20.00 26.96 19.62
C ALA A 11 18.76 27.63 19.02
N ASN A 12 18.30 27.15 17.89
CA ASN A 12 17.06 27.55 17.25
C ASN A 12 15.87 27.15 18.16
N GLY A 13 15.60 27.87 19.21
CA GLY A 13 14.38 27.81 20.02
C GLY A 13 13.72 26.45 20.33
N GLU A 14 14.35 25.33 19.95
CA GLU A 14 13.83 23.99 20.23
C GLU A 14 14.18 23.64 21.68
N THR A 15 13.14 23.26 22.45
CA THR A 15 13.28 22.90 23.86
C THR A 15 12.66 21.54 24.10
N LEU A 16 13.19 20.83 25.08
CA LEU A 16 12.56 19.59 25.53
C LEU A 16 11.16 19.89 26.09
N PRO A 17 10.12 19.15 25.68
CA PRO A 17 8.77 19.32 26.23
C PRO A 17 8.74 19.15 27.76
N GLN A 18 7.89 19.92 28.40
CA GLN A 18 7.74 19.89 29.86
C GLN A 18 7.37 18.48 30.35
N GLY A 19 8.03 18.02 31.42
CA GLY A 19 7.79 16.71 32.03
C GLY A 19 8.67 15.58 31.47
N LEU A 20 9.50 15.84 30.43
CA LEU A 20 10.51 14.87 29.99
C LEU A 20 11.84 15.16 30.67
N LYS A 21 12.46 14.14 31.26
CA LYS A 21 13.72 14.24 31.96
C LYS A 21 14.77 13.33 31.32
N VAL A 22 15.85 13.92 30.80
CA VAL A 22 16.98 13.18 30.23
C VAL A 22 17.91 12.72 31.36
N VAL A 23 18.27 11.43 31.34
CA VAL A 23 19.14 10.82 32.36
C VAL A 23 20.53 10.47 31.82
N SER A 24 20.70 10.35 30.50
CA SER A 24 21.99 10.17 29.85
C SER A 24 21.99 10.71 28.44
N LEU A 25 23.18 11.03 27.91
CA LEU A 25 23.40 11.41 26.52
C LEU A 25 24.29 10.39 25.83
N GLU A 26 23.95 10.06 24.58
CA GLU A 26 24.76 9.28 23.65
C GLU A 26 24.87 10.00 22.31
N VAL A 27 25.99 9.86 21.62
CA VAL A 27 26.16 10.43 20.27
C VAL A 27 26.51 9.34 19.28
N ARG A 28 25.85 9.33 18.17
CA ARG A 28 26.11 8.41 17.06
C ARG A 28 26.47 9.15 15.77
N PRO A 29 27.63 8.81 15.15
CA PRO A 29 28.67 7.92 15.67
C PRO A 29 29.43 8.54 16.84
N ALA A 30 30.06 7.71 17.67
CA ALA A 30 30.83 8.15 18.86
C ALA A 30 32.16 8.83 18.50
N ALA A 31 32.64 8.69 17.28
CA ALA A 31 33.86 9.38 16.75
C ALA A 31 33.62 9.69 15.26
N VAL A 32 34.29 10.74 14.76
CA VAL A 32 34.22 11.21 13.39
C VAL A 32 35.58 11.15 12.71
N GLU A 33 35.65 10.45 11.58
CA GLU A 33 36.78 10.47 10.66
C GLU A 33 36.35 11.11 9.34
N LEU A 34 37.06 12.15 8.90
CA LEU A 34 36.89 12.84 7.63
C LEU A 34 38.19 12.71 6.81
N LYS A 35 38.08 12.13 5.61
CA LYS A 35 39.22 11.66 4.82
C LYS A 35 39.55 12.54 3.60
N HIS A 36 38.74 13.57 3.34
CA HIS A 36 38.98 14.56 2.28
C HIS A 36 38.09 15.80 2.49
N ARG A 37 38.40 16.89 1.77
CA ARG A 37 37.77 18.21 1.92
C ARG A 37 36.24 18.26 1.67
N PHE A 38 35.67 17.27 1.00
CA PHE A 38 34.21 17.18 0.76
C PHE A 38 33.51 16.21 1.70
N ASP A 39 34.26 15.57 2.61
CA ASP A 39 33.72 14.61 3.53
C ASP A 39 32.87 15.26 4.63
N ASN A 40 31.81 14.60 5.02
CA ASN A 40 30.94 15.07 6.07
C ASN A 40 30.32 13.90 6.85
N ARG A 41 29.86 14.16 8.08
CA ARG A 41 29.16 13.22 8.94
C ARG A 41 28.00 13.92 9.62
N GLN A 42 26.84 13.27 9.62
CA GLN A 42 25.72 13.68 10.44
C GLN A 42 25.82 13.02 11.81
N LEU A 43 25.92 13.82 12.86
CA LEU A 43 25.81 13.35 14.24
C LEU A 43 24.36 13.38 14.67
N LEU A 44 23.99 12.39 15.48
CA LEU A 44 22.71 12.31 16.18
C LEU A 44 23.00 12.21 17.68
N VAL A 45 22.55 13.21 18.44
CA VAL A 45 22.64 13.20 19.89
C VAL A 45 21.34 12.65 20.45
N LEU A 46 21.41 11.51 21.12
CA LEU A 46 20.29 10.85 21.75
C LEU A 46 20.28 11.10 23.25
N GLY A 47 19.15 11.54 23.78
CA GLY A 47 18.88 11.61 25.21
C GLY A 47 18.04 10.43 25.63
N LYS A 48 18.49 9.63 26.61
CA LYS A 48 17.68 8.62 27.23
C LYS A 48 16.82 9.27 28.32
N LEU A 49 15.51 9.07 28.25
CA LEU A 49 14.57 9.56 29.25
C LEU A 49 14.52 8.61 30.47
N ASP A 50 14.04 9.12 31.58
CA ASP A 50 13.77 8.32 32.81
C ASP A 50 12.70 7.26 32.56
N SER A 51 11.82 7.44 31.56
CA SER A 51 10.87 6.42 31.06
C SER A 51 11.52 5.28 30.28
N GLY A 52 12.82 5.39 29.92
CA GLY A 52 13.55 4.46 29.09
C GLY A 52 13.48 4.72 27.59
N GLU A 53 12.64 5.64 27.14
CA GLU A 53 12.51 6.07 25.73
C GLU A 53 13.72 6.95 25.32
N GLU A 54 14.03 6.98 24.01
CA GLU A 54 15.07 7.85 23.46
C GLU A 54 14.45 9.10 22.79
N VAL A 55 15.15 10.23 22.88
CA VAL A 55 14.74 11.49 22.26
C VAL A 55 15.91 12.13 21.52
N ASP A 56 15.66 12.72 20.37
CA ASP A 56 16.68 13.48 19.63
C ASP A 56 16.96 14.82 20.29
N MET A 57 18.15 14.93 20.85
CA MET A 57 18.66 16.12 21.53
C MET A 57 19.60 16.98 20.65
N THR A 58 19.84 16.57 19.38
CA THR A 58 20.89 17.18 18.52
C THR A 58 20.81 18.70 18.43
N ARG A 59 19.59 19.27 18.40
CA ARG A 59 19.36 20.74 18.27
C ARG A 59 19.05 21.41 19.59
N ILE A 60 18.92 20.61 20.68
CA ILE A 60 18.58 21.09 22.03
C ILE A 60 19.85 21.28 22.88
N VAL A 61 20.82 20.38 22.72
CA VAL A 61 22.07 20.41 23.49
C VAL A 61 22.94 21.62 23.12
N LYS A 62 23.70 22.12 24.09
CA LYS A 62 24.75 23.11 23.83
C LYS A 62 25.94 22.41 23.17
N GLN A 63 26.27 22.84 21.94
CA GLN A 63 27.40 22.33 21.18
C GLN A 63 28.61 23.28 21.33
N THR A 64 29.80 22.72 21.60
CA THR A 64 31.04 23.44 21.65
C THR A 64 32.10 22.69 20.84
N LEU A 65 32.72 23.35 19.86
CA LEU A 65 33.82 22.80 19.06
C LEU A 65 35.16 23.35 19.55
N GLN A 66 36.09 22.46 19.84
CA GLN A 66 37.47 22.79 20.14
C GLN A 66 38.38 22.33 18.99
N GLY A 67 39.24 23.21 18.50
CA GLY A 67 40.06 23.00 17.30
C GLY A 67 39.41 23.58 16.05
N ASP A 68 40.19 23.63 14.96
CA ASP A 68 39.81 24.23 13.67
C ASP A 68 39.90 23.24 12.48
N ALA A 69 40.14 21.98 12.80
CA ALA A 69 40.18 20.91 11.81
C ALA A 69 38.79 20.63 11.17
N ALA A 70 37.70 20.92 11.86
CA ALA A 70 36.35 20.69 11.38
C ALA A 70 35.46 21.92 11.55
N ILE A 71 34.32 21.91 10.85
CA ILE A 71 33.20 22.86 11.01
C ILE A 71 31.98 22.02 11.40
N ALA A 72 31.31 22.40 12.48
CA ALA A 72 30.11 21.72 12.93
C ALA A 72 28.92 22.67 12.92
N THR A 73 27.78 22.22 12.34
CA THR A 73 26.52 22.99 12.31
C THR A 73 25.65 22.67 13.54
N PRO A 74 24.74 23.58 13.92
CA PRO A 74 23.80 23.30 15.02
C PRO A 74 22.95 22.07 14.84
N GLU A 75 22.70 21.63 13.59
CA GLU A 75 21.97 20.43 13.25
C GLU A 75 22.83 19.15 13.32
N GLY A 76 24.07 19.27 13.83
CA GLY A 76 24.97 18.12 14.03
C GLY A 76 25.71 17.66 12.78
N ASN A 77 25.70 18.40 11.66
CA ASN A 77 26.53 18.06 10.51
C ASN A 77 27.97 18.56 10.70
N VAL A 78 28.95 17.66 10.60
CA VAL A 78 30.39 17.92 10.75
C VAL A 78 31.08 17.76 9.41
N ARG A 79 31.88 18.77 9.02
CA ARG A 79 32.60 18.82 7.73
C ARG A 79 34.09 19.07 7.95
N ALA A 80 34.87 18.54 7.02
CA ALA A 80 36.30 18.82 7.01
C ALA A 80 36.61 20.30 6.74
N SER A 81 37.56 20.88 7.48
CA SER A 81 38.12 22.22 7.27
C SER A 81 39.58 22.13 6.86
N LYS A 82 40.44 21.55 7.70
CA LYS A 82 41.84 21.29 7.43
C LYS A 82 42.32 20.03 8.17
N ASP A 83 43.44 19.48 7.76
CA ASP A 83 44.01 18.30 8.44
C ASP A 83 44.32 18.59 9.90
N GLY A 84 44.00 17.67 10.79
CA GLY A 84 44.23 17.81 12.22
C GLY A 84 43.14 17.10 13.05
N ALA A 85 43.11 17.43 14.33
CA ALA A 85 42.14 16.93 15.27
C ALA A 85 41.29 18.06 15.85
N ALA A 86 40.03 17.72 16.14
CA ALA A 86 39.10 18.58 16.85
C ALA A 86 38.27 17.74 17.83
N GLU A 87 37.58 18.36 18.76
CA GLU A 87 36.70 17.72 19.71
C GLU A 87 35.38 18.49 19.77
N ILE A 88 34.25 17.78 19.63
CA ILE A 88 32.92 18.36 19.82
C ILE A 88 32.37 17.90 21.16
N THR A 89 32.02 18.85 22.02
CA THR A 89 31.35 18.59 23.29
C THR A 89 29.87 18.96 23.16
N PHE A 90 29.00 18.03 23.48
CA PHE A 90 27.56 18.24 23.62
C PHE A 90 27.20 18.22 25.10
N ALA A 91 26.47 19.23 25.57
CA ALA A 91 26.09 19.36 26.98
C ALA A 91 24.61 19.73 27.14
N HIS A 92 23.97 19.11 28.12
CA HIS A 92 22.62 19.43 28.54
C HIS A 92 22.52 19.28 30.07
N GLU A 93 22.21 20.38 30.75
CA GLU A 93 22.28 20.45 32.23
C GLU A 93 23.59 19.91 32.80
N ASN A 94 23.57 18.86 33.59
CA ASN A 94 24.74 18.24 34.20
C ASN A 94 25.36 17.10 33.34
N LEU A 95 24.76 16.82 32.18
CA LEU A 95 25.18 15.75 31.27
C LEU A 95 26.09 16.32 30.18
N SER A 96 27.13 15.59 29.84
CA SER A 96 27.98 15.94 28.70
C SER A 96 28.56 14.69 28.04
N VAL A 97 28.79 14.79 26.73
CA VAL A 97 29.44 13.77 25.94
C VAL A 97 30.38 14.41 24.94
N LYS A 98 31.53 13.77 24.69
CA LYS A 98 32.59 14.27 23.81
C LYS A 98 32.73 13.38 22.60
N VAL A 99 32.91 13.97 21.43
CA VAL A 99 33.09 13.30 20.15
C VAL A 99 34.40 13.74 19.55
N PRO A 100 35.40 12.86 19.46
CA PRO A 100 36.67 13.19 18.78
C PRO A 100 36.43 13.23 17.27
N VAL A 101 37.06 14.19 16.62
CA VAL A 101 37.02 14.40 15.18
C VAL A 101 38.44 14.40 14.63
N THR A 102 38.71 13.50 13.69
CA THR A 102 39.99 13.44 12.98
C THR A 102 39.76 13.79 11.51
N VAL A 103 40.52 14.73 11.00
CA VAL A 103 40.47 15.18 9.60
C VAL A 103 41.81 14.94 8.95
N SER A 104 41.78 14.34 7.76
CA SER A 104 42.97 14.07 6.97
C SER A 104 42.68 14.24 5.46
N GLY A 105 43.76 14.47 4.67
CA GLY A 105 43.64 14.48 3.21
C GLY A 105 42.90 15.68 2.61
N THR A 106 42.72 16.78 3.35
CA THR A 106 42.04 17.98 2.84
C THR A 106 42.80 18.69 1.75
N THR A 107 44.15 18.62 1.77
CA THR A 107 45.04 19.18 0.76
C THR A 107 45.33 18.24 -0.41
N ALA A 108 45.07 16.95 -0.23
CA ALA A 108 45.23 15.96 -1.30
C ALA A 108 44.09 16.14 -2.34
N PRO A 109 44.38 16.07 -3.65
CA PRO A 109 43.40 16.16 -4.67
C PRO A 109 42.49 14.89 -4.61
N LYS A 110 41.24 15.06 -4.14
CA LYS A 110 40.24 13.99 -4.28
C LYS A 110 39.74 13.94 -5.72
N GLU A 111 39.81 12.79 -6.35
CA GLU A 111 39.16 12.60 -7.63
C GLU A 111 37.63 12.61 -7.43
N VAL A 112 37.00 13.60 -8.08
CA VAL A 112 35.53 13.73 -8.03
C VAL A 112 34.88 12.75 -9.00
N SER A 113 34.11 11.81 -8.49
CA SER A 113 33.38 10.80 -9.23
C SER A 113 32.12 11.36 -9.85
N PHE A 114 31.91 11.13 -11.16
CA PHE A 114 30.63 11.46 -11.79
C PHE A 114 29.48 10.67 -11.13
N VAL A 115 29.69 9.37 -11.00
CA VAL A 115 28.66 8.45 -10.50
C VAL A 115 28.37 8.62 -9.01
N GLN A 116 29.44 8.70 -8.19
CA GLN A 116 29.27 8.71 -6.71
C GLN A 116 29.11 10.11 -6.11
N ASP A 117 29.52 11.17 -6.80
CA ASP A 117 29.51 12.52 -6.25
C ASP A 117 28.64 13.48 -7.08
N VAL A 118 28.85 13.58 -8.41
CA VAL A 118 28.14 14.57 -9.25
C VAL A 118 26.67 14.20 -9.42
N GLN A 119 26.39 12.97 -9.79
CA GLN A 119 25.02 12.51 -10.09
C GLN A 119 24.09 12.57 -8.86
N PRO A 120 24.51 12.16 -7.64
CA PRO A 120 23.71 12.37 -6.43
C PRO A 120 23.42 13.84 -6.15
N VAL A 121 24.40 14.74 -6.35
CA VAL A 121 24.20 16.19 -6.19
C VAL A 121 23.19 16.73 -7.19
N LEU A 122 23.26 16.33 -8.48
CA LEU A 122 22.24 16.70 -9.48
C LEU A 122 20.84 16.23 -9.12
N SER A 123 20.75 15.03 -8.59
CA SER A 123 19.49 14.47 -8.11
C SER A 123 18.96 15.27 -6.92
N LYS A 124 19.81 15.54 -5.91
CA LYS A 124 19.43 16.30 -4.71
C LYS A 124 19.02 17.74 -5.02
N ALA A 125 19.71 18.39 -5.94
CA ALA A 125 19.36 19.72 -6.44
C ALA A 125 18.10 19.73 -7.30
N GLY A 126 17.54 18.55 -7.64
CA GLY A 126 16.31 18.38 -8.43
C GLY A 126 16.50 18.57 -9.93
N CYS A 127 17.74 18.59 -10.43
CA CYS A 127 18.01 18.83 -11.85
C CYS A 127 17.39 17.75 -12.73
N ASN A 128 17.42 16.49 -12.32
CA ASN A 128 16.85 15.32 -13.01
C ASN A 128 15.48 14.90 -12.49
N ALA A 129 14.76 15.79 -11.80
CA ALA A 129 13.39 15.53 -11.40
C ALA A 129 12.43 15.52 -12.60
N GLY A 130 11.31 14.81 -12.49
CA GLY A 130 10.31 14.69 -13.56
C GLY A 130 9.65 16.02 -13.96
N THR A 131 9.68 17.03 -13.11
CA THR A 131 9.23 18.40 -13.40
C THR A 131 10.31 19.28 -14.04
N CYS A 132 11.57 18.81 -14.04
CA CYS A 132 12.74 19.50 -14.56
C CYS A 132 13.33 18.73 -15.78
N HIS A 133 14.66 18.57 -15.84
CA HIS A 133 15.31 17.92 -16.98
C HIS A 133 15.11 16.40 -17.05
N GLY A 134 14.59 15.76 -15.98
CA GLY A 134 14.17 14.35 -15.98
C GLY A 134 12.78 14.09 -16.57
N SER A 135 12.08 15.10 -17.09
CA SER A 135 10.81 14.92 -17.80
C SER A 135 11.00 14.20 -19.14
N LYS A 136 9.91 13.62 -19.71
CA LYS A 136 9.97 12.84 -20.96
C LYS A 136 10.73 13.54 -22.08
N GLU A 137 10.53 14.83 -22.25
CA GLU A 137 11.19 15.64 -23.30
C GLU A 137 12.33 16.51 -22.76
N GLY A 138 12.63 16.47 -21.47
CA GLY A 138 13.55 17.42 -20.84
C GLY A 138 13.01 18.85 -20.82
N LYS A 139 13.91 19.84 -20.73
CA LYS A 139 13.59 21.27 -20.78
C LYS A 139 14.54 21.98 -21.72
N ASN A 140 14.01 22.70 -22.70
CA ASN A 140 14.78 23.51 -23.66
C ASN A 140 15.95 22.73 -24.33
N GLY A 141 15.67 21.48 -24.76
CA GLY A 141 16.68 20.63 -25.41
C GLY A 141 17.75 20.07 -24.46
N PHE A 142 17.56 20.21 -23.15
CA PHE A 142 18.38 19.54 -22.16
C PHE A 142 17.55 18.51 -21.40
N LYS A 143 17.87 17.24 -21.59
CA LYS A 143 17.23 16.10 -20.95
C LYS A 143 18.26 15.34 -20.13
N LEU A 144 17.84 14.92 -18.94
CA LEU A 144 18.55 13.97 -18.09
C LEU A 144 17.67 12.74 -17.86
N SER A 145 18.28 11.63 -17.49
CA SER A 145 17.55 10.47 -17.04
C SER A 145 16.81 10.79 -15.73
N LEU A 146 15.57 10.31 -15.60
CA LEU A 146 14.76 10.57 -14.40
C LEU A 146 15.50 10.04 -13.15
N ARG A 147 15.84 10.95 -12.23
CA ARG A 147 16.54 10.62 -10.98
C ARG A 147 17.90 9.96 -11.17
N GLY A 148 18.52 10.10 -12.33
CA GLY A 148 19.89 9.64 -12.58
C GLY A 148 20.02 8.14 -12.80
N TYR A 149 18.97 7.46 -13.30
CA TYR A 149 19.03 6.01 -13.52
C TYR A 149 19.99 5.58 -14.63
N ASP A 150 20.32 6.46 -15.58
CA ASP A 150 21.25 6.19 -16.68
C ASP A 150 22.44 7.16 -16.65
N PRO A 151 23.52 6.85 -15.88
CA PRO A 151 24.68 7.71 -15.76
C PRO A 151 25.40 8.02 -17.06
N GLN A 152 25.43 7.06 -17.98
CA GLN A 152 26.08 7.24 -19.27
C GLN A 152 25.30 8.21 -20.16
N TYR A 153 23.99 8.11 -20.18
CA TYR A 153 23.12 9.07 -20.86
C TYR A 153 23.29 10.47 -20.28
N ASP A 154 23.21 10.58 -18.95
CA ASP A 154 23.32 11.87 -18.25
C ASP A 154 24.68 12.54 -18.49
N TYR A 155 25.76 11.77 -18.42
CA TYR A 155 27.08 12.27 -18.73
C TYR A 155 27.16 12.84 -20.15
N ARG A 156 26.71 12.09 -21.17
CA ARG A 156 26.70 12.53 -22.57
C ARG A 156 25.81 13.77 -22.75
N ALA A 157 24.64 13.78 -22.17
CA ALA A 157 23.73 14.91 -22.23
C ALA A 157 24.36 16.19 -21.62
N ILE A 158 25.17 16.05 -20.61
CA ILE A 158 25.87 17.18 -19.98
C ILE A 158 27.12 17.59 -20.77
N THR A 159 27.91 16.64 -21.26
CA THR A 159 29.27 16.90 -21.80
C THR A 159 29.32 17.05 -23.31
N ASP A 160 28.61 16.21 -24.06
CA ASP A 160 28.75 16.08 -25.51
C ASP A 160 27.71 16.89 -26.30
N ASP A 161 26.49 16.95 -25.78
CA ASP A 161 25.41 17.64 -26.45
C ASP A 161 25.72 19.12 -26.73
N ILE A 162 25.33 19.60 -27.91
CA ILE A 162 25.53 20.98 -28.36
C ILE A 162 27.03 21.40 -28.26
N ALA A 163 27.91 20.52 -28.76
CA ALA A 163 29.35 20.76 -28.82
C ALA A 163 29.95 21.21 -27.45
N ALA A 164 29.58 20.53 -26.39
CA ALA A 164 30.07 20.78 -25.02
C ALA A 164 29.77 22.19 -24.48
N ARG A 165 28.78 22.89 -24.99
CA ARG A 165 28.41 24.28 -24.62
C ARG A 165 28.25 24.50 -23.12
N ARG A 166 27.94 23.41 -22.36
CA ARG A 166 27.61 23.54 -20.92
C ARG A 166 28.81 23.77 -20.04
N PHE A 167 30.03 23.53 -20.55
CA PHE A 167 31.28 23.67 -19.80
C PHE A 167 32.24 24.74 -20.35
N ASN A 168 32.91 25.39 -19.42
CA ASN A 168 34.08 26.19 -19.71
C ASN A 168 35.25 25.68 -18.86
N ARG A 169 36.08 24.81 -19.43
CA ARG A 169 37.22 24.22 -18.71
C ARG A 169 38.33 25.23 -18.41
N ALA A 170 38.45 26.27 -19.22
CA ALA A 170 39.43 27.33 -18.99
C ALA A 170 39.03 28.28 -17.84
N ASN A 171 37.72 28.47 -17.66
CA ASN A 171 37.16 29.21 -16.54
C ASN A 171 35.92 28.49 -15.99
N PRO A 172 36.10 27.51 -15.10
CA PRO A 172 35.02 26.65 -14.60
C PRO A 172 33.83 27.43 -14.02
N ASP A 173 34.05 28.56 -13.35
CA ASP A 173 33.00 29.39 -12.78
C ASP A 173 32.08 30.03 -13.84
N GLN A 174 32.55 30.14 -15.09
CA GLN A 174 31.78 30.61 -16.24
C GLN A 174 31.14 29.47 -17.04
N SER A 175 31.09 28.26 -16.50
CA SER A 175 30.39 27.16 -17.10
C SER A 175 28.88 27.40 -17.05
N LEU A 176 28.20 27.31 -18.20
CA LEU A 176 26.73 27.48 -18.28
C LEU A 176 26.00 26.55 -17.30
N PHE A 177 26.56 25.37 -17.08
CA PHE A 177 26.08 24.40 -16.12
C PHE A 177 25.99 24.97 -14.68
N LEU A 178 27.03 25.64 -14.21
CA LEU A 178 27.06 26.30 -12.91
C LEU A 178 26.24 27.59 -12.90
N LEU A 179 26.36 28.42 -13.95
CA LEU A 179 25.62 29.69 -14.06
C LEU A 179 24.09 29.49 -14.04
N LYS A 180 23.58 28.41 -14.66
CA LYS A 180 22.16 28.06 -14.61
C LYS A 180 21.76 27.59 -13.21
N ALA A 181 22.55 26.70 -12.61
CA ALA A 181 22.26 26.15 -11.29
C ALA A 181 22.25 27.20 -10.18
N THR A 182 23.09 28.24 -10.30
CA THR A 182 23.18 29.36 -9.35
C THR A 182 22.27 30.53 -9.65
N GLY A 183 21.55 30.50 -10.80
CA GLY A 183 20.71 31.62 -11.23
C GLY A 183 21.48 32.82 -11.80
N ALA A 184 22.83 32.76 -11.93
CA ALA A 184 23.65 33.80 -12.58
C ALA A 184 23.35 33.94 -14.09
N ALA A 185 22.79 32.86 -14.71
CA ALA A 185 22.15 32.93 -15.99
C ALA A 185 20.64 32.61 -15.81
N PRO A 186 19.72 33.24 -16.57
CA PRO A 186 18.27 33.02 -16.42
C PRO A 186 17.91 31.54 -16.44
N HIS A 187 17.25 31.03 -15.40
CA HIS A 187 16.87 29.65 -15.23
C HIS A 187 15.45 29.54 -14.67
N VAL A 188 14.52 28.97 -15.45
CA VAL A 188 13.11 28.81 -15.07
C VAL A 188 12.97 27.96 -13.79
N GLY A 189 13.90 27.01 -13.58
CA GLY A 189 13.96 26.20 -12.36
C GLY A 189 14.40 26.98 -11.10
N GLY A 190 14.74 28.26 -11.20
CA GLY A 190 15.27 29.09 -10.10
C GLY A 190 16.68 28.72 -9.68
N VAL A 191 17.12 29.26 -8.55
CA VAL A 191 18.39 28.94 -7.91
C VAL A 191 18.29 27.54 -7.28
N ARG A 192 19.24 26.67 -7.58
CA ARG A 192 19.31 25.29 -7.06
C ARG A 192 20.49 25.07 -6.14
N ILE A 193 21.57 25.80 -6.35
CA ILE A 193 22.83 25.71 -5.60
C ILE A 193 23.35 27.15 -5.43
N ASN A 194 23.92 27.50 -4.29
CA ASN A 194 24.53 28.79 -4.11
C ASN A 194 26.05 28.71 -4.36
N VAL A 195 26.63 29.82 -4.81
CA VAL A 195 28.08 29.93 -5.00
C VAL A 195 28.77 29.73 -3.65
N GLY A 196 29.78 28.90 -3.61
CA GLY A 196 30.54 28.57 -2.40
C GLY A 196 29.94 27.43 -1.55
N ASP A 197 28.70 26.99 -1.83
CA ASP A 197 28.12 25.81 -1.18
C ASP A 197 28.96 24.55 -1.47
N PRO A 198 28.92 23.53 -0.60
CA PRO A 198 29.62 22.26 -0.83
C PRO A 198 29.34 21.64 -2.19
N TYR A 199 28.09 21.68 -2.64
CA TYR A 199 27.70 21.14 -3.94
C TYR A 199 28.24 21.94 -5.10
N TYR A 200 28.29 23.29 -4.98
CA TYR A 200 28.94 24.15 -5.98
C TYR A 200 30.42 23.81 -6.10
N ASN A 201 31.11 23.74 -4.97
CA ASN A 201 32.54 23.47 -4.93
C ASN A 201 32.88 22.07 -5.50
N LEU A 202 32.03 21.06 -5.23
CA LEU A 202 32.20 19.71 -5.75
C LEU A 202 32.01 19.67 -7.28
N LEU A 203 30.92 20.27 -7.80
CA LEU A 203 30.65 20.33 -9.24
C LEU A 203 31.74 21.14 -9.98
N ARG A 204 32.16 22.25 -9.38
CA ARG A 204 33.28 23.06 -9.90
C ARG A 204 34.57 22.25 -10.00
N GLU A 205 34.92 21.51 -8.96
CA GLU A 205 36.10 20.66 -8.93
C GLU A 205 36.07 19.57 -10.00
N TRP A 206 34.91 18.94 -10.22
CA TRP A 206 34.74 17.96 -11.31
C TRP A 206 35.04 18.59 -12.68
N ILE A 207 34.61 19.83 -12.90
CA ILE A 207 34.95 20.57 -14.15
C ILE A 207 36.46 20.86 -14.23
N VAL A 208 37.12 21.31 -13.13
CA VAL A 208 38.57 21.56 -13.04
C VAL A 208 39.34 20.26 -13.39
N GLN A 209 38.90 19.12 -12.90
CA GLN A 209 39.52 17.81 -13.14
C GLN A 209 39.23 17.22 -14.56
N GLY A 210 38.59 17.99 -15.42
CA GLY A 210 38.45 17.64 -16.83
C GLY A 210 37.16 16.86 -17.17
N VAL A 211 36.16 16.90 -16.27
CA VAL A 211 34.81 16.30 -16.55
C VAL A 211 34.92 14.79 -16.88
N LYS A 212 35.43 14.02 -15.95
CA LYS A 212 35.69 12.58 -16.16
C LYS A 212 34.41 11.76 -15.94
N LEU A 213 34.24 10.68 -16.72
CA LEU A 213 33.26 9.61 -16.51
C LEU A 213 33.94 8.39 -15.91
N ASP A 214 33.35 7.80 -14.87
CA ASP A 214 33.95 6.70 -14.11
C ASP A 214 32.92 5.59 -13.78
N LEU A 215 32.28 5.05 -14.82
CA LEU A 215 31.25 3.99 -14.70
C LEU A 215 31.70 2.74 -13.93
N ALA A 216 33.01 2.52 -13.81
CA ALA A 216 33.58 1.38 -13.09
C ALA A 216 33.63 1.58 -11.57
N LYS A 217 33.32 2.77 -11.05
CA LYS A 217 33.27 3.00 -9.59
C LYS A 217 32.19 2.13 -8.93
N PRO A 218 32.47 1.59 -7.72
CA PRO A 218 31.49 0.80 -6.97
C PRO A 218 30.18 1.55 -6.79
N ARG A 219 29.05 0.85 -7.10
CA ARG A 219 27.71 1.40 -6.88
C ARG A 219 27.20 1.03 -5.49
N VAL A 220 26.20 1.76 -5.04
CA VAL A 220 25.52 1.46 -3.79
C VAL A 220 24.78 0.13 -3.89
N THR A 221 25.01 -0.74 -2.91
CA THR A 221 24.32 -2.03 -2.78
C THR A 221 23.25 -2.01 -1.71
N LYS A 222 23.39 -1.14 -0.70
CA LYS A 222 22.48 -1.01 0.43
C LYS A 222 22.51 0.39 1.00
N ILE A 223 21.36 0.87 1.48
CA ILE A 223 21.29 2.02 2.41
C ILE A 223 20.65 1.59 3.72
N GLU A 224 21.13 2.17 4.81
CA GLU A 224 20.60 1.98 6.15
C GLU A 224 20.14 3.31 6.71
N VAL A 225 18.96 3.30 7.33
CA VAL A 225 18.30 4.48 7.88
C VAL A 225 18.29 4.37 9.40
N PHE A 226 18.64 5.42 10.08
CA PHE A 226 18.62 5.49 11.53
C PHE A 226 17.95 6.80 11.98
N PRO A 227 17.13 6.78 13.08
CA PRO A 227 16.73 5.62 13.86
C PRO A 227 15.68 4.75 13.17
N THR A 228 15.52 3.51 13.64
CA THR A 228 14.50 2.56 13.15
C THR A 228 13.35 2.47 14.16
N ASP A 229 12.11 2.50 13.63
CA ASP A 229 10.87 2.30 14.41
C ASP A 229 10.80 3.09 15.72
N THR A 230 11.14 4.37 15.65
CA THR A 230 11.28 5.24 16.83
C THR A 230 9.95 5.84 17.25
N ILE A 231 9.75 5.91 18.57
CA ILE A 231 8.64 6.61 19.19
C ILE A 231 9.09 8.03 19.55
N ILE A 232 8.33 9.03 19.08
CA ILE A 232 8.53 10.42 19.42
C ILE A 232 7.45 10.85 20.41
N ALA A 233 7.86 11.35 21.57
CA ALA A 233 6.98 11.53 22.72
C ALA A 233 5.81 12.51 22.48
N ARG A 234 6.03 13.60 21.74
CA ARG A 234 5.05 14.68 21.56
C ARG A 234 5.06 15.23 20.12
N PRO A 235 3.92 15.71 19.61
CA PRO A 235 3.89 16.57 18.42
C PRO A 235 4.72 17.84 18.64
N GLY A 236 5.30 18.38 17.55
CA GLY A 236 6.19 19.53 17.58
C GLY A 236 7.66 19.19 17.80
N MET A 237 7.98 17.99 18.29
CA MET A 237 9.36 17.53 18.41
C MET A 237 9.94 17.20 17.03
N LYS A 238 11.26 17.24 16.94
CA LYS A 238 11.98 16.94 15.70
C LYS A 238 12.87 15.72 15.89
N GLN A 239 13.08 15.00 14.78
CA GLN A 239 13.95 13.84 14.71
C GLN A 239 14.88 13.97 13.51
N GLN A 240 16.18 13.89 13.74
CA GLN A 240 17.17 13.80 12.66
C GLN A 240 17.20 12.35 12.13
N ILE A 241 17.05 12.20 10.84
CA ILE A 241 17.29 10.94 10.11
C ILE A 241 18.73 10.96 9.61
N VAL A 242 19.42 9.83 9.79
CA VAL A 242 20.79 9.60 9.30
C VAL A 242 20.74 8.47 8.29
N VAL A 243 21.46 8.61 7.19
CA VAL A 243 21.49 7.64 6.09
C VAL A 243 22.92 7.23 5.79
N ASN A 244 23.22 5.96 5.92
CA ASN A 244 24.51 5.38 5.56
C ASN A 244 24.36 4.50 4.31
N ALA A 245 25.18 4.72 3.30
CA ALA A 245 25.28 3.90 2.11
C ALA A 245 26.46 2.93 2.21
N THR A 246 26.25 1.68 1.80
CA THR A 246 27.29 0.67 1.60
C THR A 246 27.47 0.43 0.11
N PHE A 247 28.71 0.51 -0.36
CA PHE A 247 29.07 0.31 -1.76
C PHE A 247 29.51 -1.14 -2.04
N ALA A 248 29.59 -1.52 -3.32
CA ALA A 248 29.93 -2.87 -3.73
C ALA A 248 31.34 -3.34 -3.31
N ASP A 249 32.24 -2.43 -3.00
CA ASP A 249 33.57 -2.70 -2.46
C ASP A 249 33.60 -2.82 -0.92
N GLY A 250 32.44 -2.75 -0.27
CA GLY A 250 32.31 -2.80 1.18
C GLY A 250 32.55 -1.47 1.90
N THR A 251 32.93 -0.41 1.21
CA THR A 251 33.09 0.91 1.81
C THR A 251 31.73 1.50 2.22
N THR A 252 31.72 2.31 3.28
CA THR A 252 30.53 2.98 3.78
C THR A 252 30.69 4.50 3.75
N ARG A 253 29.59 5.21 3.49
CA ARG A 253 29.56 6.67 3.47
C ARG A 253 28.26 7.19 4.07
N ASP A 254 28.35 8.26 4.85
CA ASP A 254 27.19 9.04 5.23
C ASP A 254 26.69 9.83 4.02
N VAL A 255 25.45 9.55 3.62
CA VAL A 255 24.80 10.18 2.48
C VAL A 255 23.53 10.94 2.89
N THR A 256 23.40 11.26 4.15
CA THR A 256 22.22 11.95 4.71
C THR A 256 21.88 13.22 3.94
N ARG A 257 22.89 13.96 3.52
CA ARG A 257 22.71 15.23 2.80
C ARG A 257 22.31 15.03 1.33
N GLU A 258 22.79 13.96 0.70
CA GLU A 258 22.53 13.63 -0.70
C GLU A 258 21.27 12.76 -0.86
N ALA A 259 20.86 12.02 0.17
CA ALA A 259 19.67 11.18 0.13
C ALA A 259 18.37 12.02 0.05
N PHE A 260 17.40 11.51 -0.67
CA PHE A 260 16.02 11.97 -0.58
C PHE A 260 15.35 11.35 0.63
N ILE A 261 14.70 12.17 1.43
CA ILE A 261 14.01 11.76 2.65
C ILE A 261 12.61 12.35 2.57
N GLU A 262 11.59 11.49 2.51
CA GLU A 262 10.20 11.90 2.26
C GLU A 262 9.29 11.23 3.29
N SER A 263 8.25 11.94 3.71
CA SER A 263 7.21 11.40 4.60
C SER A 263 6.13 10.67 3.81
N GLY A 264 5.74 9.50 4.25
CA GLY A 264 4.58 8.77 3.72
C GLY A 264 3.23 9.33 4.19
N ASN A 265 3.23 10.16 5.25
CA ASN A 265 2.03 10.85 5.74
C ASN A 265 2.39 12.25 6.23
N ILE A 266 2.17 13.24 5.36
CA ILE A 266 2.51 14.65 5.62
C ILE A 266 1.62 15.31 6.69
N GLU A 267 0.52 14.71 7.07
CA GLU A 267 -0.30 15.22 8.18
C GLU A 267 0.28 14.84 9.55
N VAL A 268 1.04 13.76 9.61
CA VAL A 268 1.69 13.27 10.85
C VAL A 268 3.09 13.83 11.00
N LEU A 269 3.88 13.81 9.93
CA LEU A 269 5.27 14.29 9.92
C LEU A 269 5.59 15.01 8.61
N GLU A 270 6.46 16.02 8.72
CA GLU A 270 7.07 16.73 7.59
C GLU A 270 8.59 16.48 7.59
N ALA A 271 9.14 16.07 6.44
CA ALA A 271 10.57 15.80 6.28
C ALA A 271 11.26 16.94 5.52
N ALA A 272 12.27 17.54 6.14
CA ALA A 272 13.12 18.54 5.48
C ALA A 272 14.22 17.87 4.62
N PRO A 273 14.72 18.55 3.57
CA PRO A 273 15.81 18.02 2.73
C PRO A 273 17.10 17.68 3.49
N THR A 274 17.29 18.24 4.68
CA THR A 274 18.43 17.98 5.56
C THR A 274 18.30 16.68 6.37
N GLY A 275 17.16 16.01 6.28
CA GLY A 275 16.84 14.81 7.05
C GLY A 275 16.22 15.11 8.42
N VAL A 276 15.96 16.37 8.75
CA VAL A 276 15.18 16.71 9.95
C VAL A 276 13.70 16.47 9.66
N VAL A 277 13.06 15.64 10.48
CA VAL A 277 11.63 15.36 10.45
C VAL A 277 10.98 16.14 11.59
N THR A 278 9.95 16.92 11.29
CA THR A 278 9.12 17.63 12.28
C THR A 278 7.80 16.89 12.46
N THR A 279 7.44 16.57 13.69
CA THR A 279 6.17 15.91 14.00
C THR A 279 5.05 16.93 14.14
N LEU A 280 3.89 16.65 13.54
CA LEU A 280 2.75 17.58 13.46
C LEU A 280 1.60 17.17 14.37
N ARG A 281 1.21 15.90 14.31
CA ARG A 281 0.15 15.34 15.15
C ARG A 281 0.44 13.90 15.55
N ARG A 282 -0.32 13.37 16.50
CA ARG A 282 -0.27 11.95 16.85
C ARG A 282 -0.60 11.07 15.63
N GLY A 283 0.10 9.96 15.53
CA GLY A 283 -0.07 8.97 14.45
C GLY A 283 1.21 8.25 14.11
N GLU A 284 1.17 7.48 13.06
CA GLU A 284 2.32 6.76 12.51
C GLU A 284 2.55 7.20 11.07
N ALA A 285 3.81 7.33 10.68
CA ALA A 285 4.17 7.55 9.29
C ALA A 285 5.51 6.92 8.95
N SER A 286 5.59 6.36 7.74
CA SER A 286 6.86 5.91 7.18
C SER A 286 7.69 7.10 6.70
N ILE A 287 9.00 7.00 6.87
CA ILE A 287 9.98 7.85 6.20
C ILE A 287 10.65 7.01 5.13
N LEU A 288 10.37 7.34 3.88
CA LEU A 288 11.05 6.75 2.73
C LEU A 288 12.37 7.47 2.48
N VAL A 289 13.43 6.71 2.37
CA VAL A 289 14.76 7.19 2.03
C VAL A 289 15.22 6.57 0.72
N ARG A 290 15.79 7.40 -0.15
CA ARG A 290 16.31 6.98 -1.45
C ARG A 290 17.67 7.60 -1.73
N TYR A 291 18.59 6.76 -2.20
CA TYR A 291 19.93 7.18 -2.67
C TYR A 291 20.42 6.24 -3.76
N GLU A 292 20.81 6.75 -4.92
CA GLU A 292 21.32 5.99 -6.09
C GLU A 292 20.51 4.73 -6.48
N GLY A 293 19.20 4.78 -6.48
CA GLY A 293 18.36 3.61 -6.81
C GLY A 293 18.24 2.58 -5.69
N SER A 294 18.88 2.80 -4.53
CA SER A 294 18.65 2.04 -3.29
C SER A 294 17.58 2.74 -2.45
N TYR A 295 16.74 1.93 -1.80
CA TYR A 295 15.58 2.38 -1.03
C TYR A 295 15.56 1.72 0.34
N ALA A 296 15.18 2.48 1.35
CA ALA A 296 14.91 1.97 2.69
C ALA A 296 13.80 2.81 3.32
N ALA A 297 13.12 2.27 4.31
CA ALA A 297 12.15 3.01 5.08
C ALA A 297 12.32 2.74 6.58
N THR A 298 11.86 3.69 7.39
CA THR A 298 11.68 3.54 8.83
C THR A 298 10.32 4.09 9.20
N THR A 299 9.72 3.57 10.26
CA THR A 299 8.45 4.09 10.79
C THR A 299 8.73 4.98 11.99
N LEU A 300 8.13 6.17 12.00
CA LEU A 300 8.12 7.06 13.15
C LEU A 300 6.72 7.10 13.73
N ILE A 301 6.64 6.93 15.04
CA ILE A 301 5.39 6.92 15.81
C ILE A 301 5.37 8.17 16.68
N VAL A 302 4.40 9.05 16.47
CA VAL A 302 4.19 10.22 17.33
C VAL A 302 3.20 9.87 18.41
N MET A 303 3.66 9.75 19.66
CA MET A 303 2.84 9.26 20.76
C MET A 303 1.73 10.24 21.18
N GLY A 304 2.03 11.51 21.28
CA GLY A 304 1.13 12.51 21.83
C GLY A 304 1.01 12.41 23.36
N ASP A 305 0.03 13.12 23.92
CA ASP A 305 -0.19 13.05 25.36
C ASP A 305 -0.92 11.76 25.75
N ARG A 306 -0.23 10.89 26.47
CA ARG A 306 -0.74 9.63 27.03
C ARG A 306 -0.51 9.58 28.55
N SER A 307 -0.53 10.75 29.22
CA SER A 307 -0.46 10.83 30.67
C SER A 307 -1.64 10.09 31.30
N GLY A 308 -1.36 9.27 32.29
CA GLY A 308 -2.39 8.44 32.95
C GLY A 308 -2.75 7.15 32.20
N PHE A 309 -2.11 6.86 31.03
CA PHE A 309 -2.31 5.57 30.37
C PHE A 309 -1.83 4.42 31.27
N ALA A 310 -2.70 3.44 31.46
CA ALA A 310 -2.36 2.18 32.11
C ALA A 310 -2.81 1.03 31.21
N TRP A 311 -1.88 0.13 30.89
CA TRP A 311 -2.21 -1.08 30.15
C TRP A 311 -3.10 -1.98 31.00
N LYS A 312 -4.17 -2.52 30.41
CA LYS A 312 -5.04 -3.51 31.00
C LYS A 312 -4.76 -4.84 30.31
N GLU A 313 -4.33 -5.83 31.09
CA GLU A 313 -4.12 -7.18 30.57
C GLU A 313 -5.41 -7.71 29.93
N THR A 314 -5.30 -8.07 28.67
CA THR A 314 -6.42 -8.52 27.84
C THR A 314 -6.17 -9.97 27.43
N PRO A 315 -7.10 -10.89 27.62
CA PRO A 315 -6.95 -12.26 27.15
C PRO A 315 -6.72 -12.35 25.64
N THR A 316 -6.05 -13.38 25.18
CA THR A 316 -5.80 -13.66 23.76
C THR A 316 -6.46 -14.96 23.36
N ASN A 317 -6.99 -15.04 22.13
CA ASN A 317 -7.53 -16.28 21.58
C ASN A 317 -6.46 -17.04 20.77
N ASN A 318 -5.58 -16.29 20.07
CA ASN A 318 -4.50 -16.87 19.28
C ASN A 318 -3.31 -15.90 19.14
N TYR A 319 -2.31 -16.27 18.31
CA TYR A 319 -1.10 -15.47 18.09
C TYR A 319 -1.35 -14.09 17.48
N ILE A 320 -2.46 -13.90 16.74
CA ILE A 320 -2.83 -12.59 16.17
C ILE A 320 -2.98 -11.58 17.29
N ASP A 321 -3.74 -11.92 18.31
CA ASP A 321 -3.98 -11.05 19.46
C ASP A 321 -2.68 -10.70 20.19
N GLN A 322 -1.77 -11.67 20.32
CA GLN A 322 -0.48 -11.45 20.97
C GLN A 322 0.34 -10.37 20.25
N HIS A 323 0.44 -10.45 18.92
CA HIS A 323 1.18 -9.48 18.13
C HIS A 323 0.49 -8.11 18.10
N VAL A 324 -0.83 -8.07 17.97
CA VAL A 324 -1.61 -6.83 17.99
C VAL A 324 -1.48 -6.15 19.34
N TYR A 325 -1.72 -6.86 20.44
CA TYR A 325 -1.68 -6.28 21.78
C TYR A 325 -0.28 -5.84 22.21
N LYS A 326 0.77 -6.56 21.79
CA LYS A 326 2.16 -6.14 21.96
C LYS A 326 2.40 -4.75 21.33
N LYS A 327 1.91 -4.53 20.10
CA LYS A 327 2.01 -3.21 19.46
C LYS A 327 1.14 -2.17 20.15
N LEU A 328 -0.11 -2.48 20.47
CA LEU A 328 -1.03 -1.56 21.17
C LEU A 328 -0.45 -1.08 22.50
N GLN A 329 0.15 -1.98 23.29
CA GLN A 329 0.83 -1.63 24.51
C GLN A 329 1.99 -0.66 24.26
N ARG A 330 2.83 -0.94 23.24
CA ARG A 330 3.95 -0.08 22.83
C ARG A 330 3.50 1.33 22.45
N VAL A 331 2.38 1.45 21.69
CA VAL A 331 1.87 2.75 21.21
C VAL A 331 0.87 3.39 22.16
N LYS A 332 0.69 2.83 23.37
CA LYS A 332 -0.21 3.30 24.43
C LYS A 332 -1.65 3.48 23.93
N VAL A 333 -2.19 2.41 23.33
CA VAL A 333 -3.57 2.29 22.85
C VAL A 333 -4.23 1.12 23.59
N LEU A 334 -5.42 1.30 24.16
CA LEU A 334 -6.19 0.19 24.72
C LEU A 334 -7.13 -0.38 23.66
N PRO A 335 -7.22 -1.71 23.51
CA PRO A 335 -8.22 -2.29 22.64
C PRO A 335 -9.63 -2.03 23.18
N SER A 336 -10.60 -1.97 22.27
CA SER A 336 -12.01 -1.99 22.62
C SER A 336 -12.39 -3.31 23.27
N GLU A 337 -13.46 -3.32 24.04
CA GLU A 337 -14.07 -4.56 24.52
C GLU A 337 -14.56 -5.40 23.32
N LEU A 338 -14.84 -6.67 23.53
CA LEU A 338 -15.46 -7.49 22.48
C LEU A 338 -16.82 -6.91 22.09
N CYS A 339 -17.16 -7.01 20.84
CA CYS A 339 -18.48 -6.67 20.36
C CYS A 339 -19.55 -7.58 20.99
N SER A 340 -20.79 -7.11 21.03
CA SER A 340 -21.93 -7.92 21.41
C SER A 340 -22.16 -9.09 20.42
N ASP A 341 -22.91 -10.09 20.83
CA ASP A 341 -23.16 -11.25 19.99
C ASP A 341 -23.99 -10.92 18.74
N ASP A 342 -24.88 -9.93 18.83
CA ASP A 342 -25.63 -9.41 17.70
C ASP A 342 -24.73 -8.68 16.69
N GLU A 343 -23.78 -7.86 17.18
CA GLU A 343 -22.77 -7.23 16.33
C GLU A 343 -21.85 -8.29 15.66
N PHE A 344 -21.45 -9.32 16.42
CA PHE A 344 -20.59 -10.39 15.91
C PHE A 344 -21.27 -11.20 14.82
N VAL A 345 -22.49 -11.73 15.07
CA VAL A 345 -23.19 -12.59 14.10
C VAL A 345 -23.44 -11.85 12.79
N ARG A 346 -23.83 -10.56 12.87
CA ARG A 346 -24.01 -9.73 11.69
C ARG A 346 -22.69 -9.55 10.92
N ARG A 347 -21.61 -9.14 11.60
CA ARG A 347 -20.32 -8.86 10.96
C ARG A 347 -19.72 -10.07 10.29
N VAL A 348 -19.59 -11.17 11.04
CA VAL A 348 -18.92 -12.37 10.54
C VAL A 348 -19.71 -13.05 9.40
N THR A 349 -21.05 -13.02 9.44
CA THR A 349 -21.85 -13.57 8.35
C THR A 349 -21.68 -12.73 7.08
N ILE A 350 -21.75 -11.41 7.16
CA ILE A 350 -21.52 -10.52 6.02
C ILE A 350 -20.10 -10.67 5.46
N ASP A 351 -19.09 -10.66 6.32
CA ASP A 351 -17.69 -10.70 5.89
C ASP A 351 -17.32 -12.03 5.22
N LEU A 352 -17.88 -13.14 5.69
CA LEU A 352 -17.58 -14.45 5.13
C LEU A 352 -18.49 -14.85 3.97
N THR A 353 -19.74 -14.41 3.94
CA THR A 353 -20.75 -14.89 2.98
C THR A 353 -21.32 -13.83 2.04
N GLY A 354 -21.02 -12.55 2.29
CA GLY A 354 -21.62 -11.44 1.56
C GLY A 354 -23.14 -11.27 1.83
N LEU A 355 -23.68 -11.91 2.86
CA LEU A 355 -25.09 -11.81 3.26
C LEU A 355 -25.21 -11.47 4.73
N PRO A 356 -26.21 -10.69 5.16
CA PRO A 356 -26.57 -10.62 6.57
C PRO A 356 -27.15 -11.97 7.03
N PRO A 357 -27.11 -12.28 8.35
CA PRO A 357 -27.81 -13.43 8.89
C PRO A 357 -29.33 -13.24 8.78
N THR A 358 -30.09 -14.33 8.67
CA THR A 358 -31.56 -14.30 8.77
C THR A 358 -32.02 -14.01 10.20
N SER A 359 -33.26 -13.56 10.38
CA SER A 359 -33.82 -13.31 11.72
C SER A 359 -33.82 -14.57 12.60
N GLU A 360 -34.06 -15.75 12.01
CA GLU A 360 -34.03 -17.05 12.70
C GLU A 360 -32.63 -17.40 13.17
N GLU A 361 -31.61 -17.18 12.34
CA GLU A 361 -30.20 -17.40 12.70
C GLU A 361 -29.76 -16.46 13.83
N VAL A 362 -30.16 -15.18 13.77
CA VAL A 362 -29.89 -14.23 14.86
C VAL A 362 -30.54 -14.67 16.16
N LYS A 363 -31.84 -15.03 16.12
CA LYS A 363 -32.57 -15.49 17.32
C LYS A 363 -31.92 -16.75 17.89
N ALA A 364 -31.60 -17.72 17.07
CA ALA A 364 -30.95 -18.96 17.50
C ALA A 364 -29.60 -18.70 18.15
N PHE A 365 -28.77 -17.82 17.54
CA PHE A 365 -27.46 -17.49 18.06
C PHE A 365 -27.52 -16.73 19.38
N LEU A 366 -28.47 -15.79 19.54
CA LEU A 366 -28.65 -15.02 20.76
C LEU A 366 -29.27 -15.87 21.89
N ALA A 367 -30.09 -16.87 21.55
CA ALA A 367 -30.68 -17.78 22.53
C ALA A 367 -29.71 -18.87 23.03
N ASP A 368 -28.56 -19.05 22.34
CA ASP A 368 -27.50 -19.97 22.76
C ASP A 368 -26.78 -19.45 24.00
N ASN A 369 -27.00 -20.08 25.15
CA ASN A 369 -26.43 -19.69 26.44
C ASN A 369 -25.04 -20.26 26.70
N ARG A 370 -24.45 -20.95 25.73
CA ARG A 370 -23.07 -21.43 25.88
C ARG A 370 -22.10 -20.24 25.93
N ASP A 371 -20.89 -20.50 26.36
CA ASP A 371 -19.80 -19.53 26.36
C ASP A 371 -19.63 -18.86 24.97
N SER A 372 -19.47 -17.53 25.01
CA SER A 372 -19.48 -16.70 23.79
C SER A 372 -18.37 -17.09 22.81
N LYS A 373 -17.20 -17.50 23.32
CA LYS A 373 -16.11 -17.95 22.44
C LYS A 373 -16.48 -19.21 21.69
N THR A 374 -17.03 -20.21 22.37
CA THR A 374 -17.40 -21.49 21.78
C THR A 374 -18.43 -21.32 20.67
N LYS A 375 -19.53 -20.58 20.93
CA LYS A 375 -20.57 -20.40 19.92
C LYS A 375 -20.11 -19.52 18.72
N ARG A 376 -19.22 -18.57 18.96
CA ARG A 376 -18.62 -17.75 17.89
C ARG A 376 -17.67 -18.57 17.02
N ASP A 377 -16.81 -19.39 17.63
CA ASP A 377 -15.89 -20.26 16.91
C ASP A 377 -16.64 -21.27 16.02
N GLU A 378 -17.72 -21.88 16.54
CA GLU A 378 -18.58 -22.79 15.78
C GLU A 378 -19.32 -22.08 14.63
N LEU A 379 -19.77 -20.84 14.83
CA LEU A 379 -20.40 -20.08 13.76
C LEU A 379 -19.40 -19.80 12.63
N VAL A 380 -18.15 -19.39 12.96
CA VAL A 380 -17.09 -19.21 11.97
C VAL A 380 -16.87 -20.52 11.19
N ASP A 381 -16.78 -21.67 11.88
CA ASP A 381 -16.58 -22.97 11.23
C ASP A 381 -17.74 -23.36 10.32
N LYS A 382 -18.97 -23.02 10.69
CA LYS A 382 -20.18 -23.24 9.87
C LYS A 382 -20.20 -22.37 8.61
N LEU A 383 -19.78 -21.12 8.72
CA LEU A 383 -19.83 -20.15 7.61
C LEU A 383 -18.74 -20.39 6.58
N VAL A 384 -17.51 -20.66 7.02
CA VAL A 384 -16.36 -20.89 6.13
C VAL A 384 -16.57 -22.19 5.35
N GLY A 385 -16.57 -22.09 4.02
CA GLY A 385 -16.84 -23.20 3.11
C GLY A 385 -18.33 -23.46 2.84
N SER A 386 -19.26 -22.70 3.44
CA SER A 386 -20.68 -22.76 3.11
C SER A 386 -20.96 -22.34 1.66
N HIS A 387 -22.11 -22.70 1.11
CA HIS A 387 -22.49 -22.27 -0.25
C HIS A 387 -22.41 -20.75 -0.43
N ALA A 388 -22.91 -19.97 0.52
CA ALA A 388 -22.87 -18.51 0.45
C ALA A 388 -21.43 -17.96 0.54
N TYR A 389 -20.55 -18.60 1.31
CA TYR A 389 -19.10 -18.31 1.32
C TYR A 389 -18.51 -18.55 -0.07
N VAL A 390 -18.80 -19.67 -0.69
CA VAL A 390 -18.27 -20.01 -2.02
C VAL A 390 -18.68 -18.96 -3.04
N GLU A 391 -19.94 -18.54 -3.10
CA GLU A 391 -20.41 -17.51 -4.05
C GLU A 391 -19.73 -16.16 -3.81
N HIS A 392 -19.62 -15.74 -2.54
CA HIS A 392 -18.99 -14.47 -2.17
C HIS A 392 -17.51 -14.43 -2.59
N TRP A 393 -16.74 -15.45 -2.27
CA TRP A 393 -15.31 -15.48 -2.58
C TRP A 393 -15.04 -15.80 -4.06
N THR A 394 -15.93 -16.51 -4.74
CA THR A 394 -15.92 -16.62 -6.20
C THR A 394 -16.05 -15.25 -6.86
N ASN A 395 -16.96 -14.40 -6.38
CA ASN A 395 -17.13 -13.04 -6.89
C ASN A 395 -15.87 -12.20 -6.70
N LYS A 396 -15.21 -12.32 -5.54
CA LYS A 396 -13.91 -11.65 -5.27
C LYS A 396 -12.79 -12.10 -6.22
N TRP A 397 -12.67 -13.40 -6.46
CA TRP A 397 -11.70 -13.94 -7.41
C TRP A 397 -12.04 -13.58 -8.86
N ALA A 398 -13.32 -13.49 -9.20
CA ALA A 398 -13.75 -13.03 -10.51
C ALA A 398 -13.34 -11.57 -10.80
N ASP A 399 -13.30 -10.72 -9.76
CA ASP A 399 -12.74 -9.36 -9.88
C ASP A 399 -11.23 -9.43 -10.21
N MET A 400 -10.46 -10.21 -9.44
CA MET A 400 -9.01 -10.35 -9.60
C MET A 400 -8.58 -10.98 -10.93
N LEU A 401 -9.34 -11.97 -11.43
CA LEU A 401 -9.07 -12.65 -12.70
C LEU A 401 -9.83 -12.04 -13.90
N GLN A 402 -10.42 -10.86 -13.71
CA GLN A 402 -11.05 -10.06 -14.76
C GLN A 402 -12.12 -10.81 -15.55
N VAL A 403 -13.01 -11.53 -14.84
CA VAL A 403 -14.12 -12.27 -15.48
C VAL A 403 -15.11 -11.25 -16.04
N ASN A 404 -15.02 -11.01 -17.35
CA ASN A 404 -15.86 -10.03 -18.04
C ASN A 404 -16.16 -10.49 -19.48
N ARG A 405 -17.45 -10.53 -19.86
CA ARG A 405 -17.92 -10.89 -21.22
C ARG A 405 -17.38 -9.98 -22.30
N LYS A 406 -16.99 -8.75 -21.98
CA LYS A 406 -16.32 -7.82 -22.89
C LYS A 406 -15.07 -8.44 -23.54
N PHE A 407 -14.35 -9.28 -22.81
CA PHE A 407 -13.12 -9.94 -23.24
C PHE A 407 -13.34 -11.41 -23.61
N LEU A 408 -14.18 -12.12 -22.84
CA LEU A 408 -14.31 -13.57 -22.90
C LEU A 408 -15.56 -14.06 -23.64
N GLY A 409 -16.52 -13.17 -23.91
CA GLY A 409 -17.87 -13.55 -24.27
C GLY A 409 -18.65 -14.10 -23.07
N GLU A 410 -19.90 -14.43 -23.28
CA GLU A 410 -20.77 -14.93 -22.22
C GLU A 410 -20.33 -16.34 -21.77
N GLU A 411 -20.18 -17.26 -22.70
CA GLU A 411 -19.76 -18.64 -22.40
C GLU A 411 -18.40 -18.73 -21.74
N GLY A 412 -17.41 -17.96 -22.23
CA GLY A 412 -16.08 -17.92 -21.64
C GLY A 412 -16.06 -17.33 -20.22
N SER A 413 -16.90 -16.33 -19.96
CA SER A 413 -17.05 -15.75 -18.61
C SER A 413 -17.68 -16.74 -17.64
N ILE A 414 -18.72 -17.44 -18.06
CA ILE A 414 -19.37 -18.49 -17.26
C ILE A 414 -18.39 -19.64 -16.99
N ALA A 415 -17.64 -20.09 -17.98
CA ALA A 415 -16.67 -21.17 -17.82
C ALA A 415 -15.57 -20.81 -16.80
N LEU A 416 -14.97 -19.62 -16.93
CA LEU A 416 -13.93 -19.17 -16.00
C LEU A 416 -14.49 -18.97 -14.58
N ARG A 417 -15.67 -18.37 -14.44
CA ARG A 417 -16.34 -18.21 -13.13
C ARG A 417 -16.61 -19.55 -12.46
N ASN A 418 -17.10 -20.54 -13.22
CA ASN A 418 -17.37 -21.87 -12.68
C ASN A 418 -16.09 -22.57 -12.21
N TRP A 419 -14.99 -22.48 -12.95
CA TRP A 419 -13.69 -22.98 -12.50
C TRP A 419 -13.23 -22.30 -11.19
N ILE A 420 -13.39 -20.98 -11.09
CA ILE A 420 -13.09 -20.26 -9.85
C ILE A 420 -13.97 -20.75 -8.70
N LYS A 421 -15.26 -20.96 -8.96
CA LYS A 421 -16.23 -21.48 -7.97
C LYS A 421 -15.83 -22.85 -7.45
N ASP A 422 -15.42 -23.74 -8.35
CA ASP A 422 -14.96 -25.08 -7.99
C ASP A 422 -13.67 -25.03 -7.17
N ALA A 423 -12.72 -24.15 -7.54
CA ALA A 423 -11.48 -23.94 -6.80
C ALA A 423 -11.75 -23.43 -5.36
N VAL A 424 -12.68 -22.49 -5.20
CA VAL A 424 -13.08 -21.98 -3.87
C VAL A 424 -13.82 -23.03 -3.07
N ALA A 425 -14.77 -23.78 -3.70
CA ALA A 425 -15.57 -24.79 -3.05
C ALA A 425 -14.74 -25.98 -2.53
N THR A 426 -13.72 -26.37 -3.30
CA THR A 426 -12.80 -27.45 -2.92
C THR A 426 -11.65 -26.97 -2.03
N ASN A 427 -11.61 -25.67 -1.69
CA ASN A 427 -10.52 -25.06 -0.95
C ASN A 427 -9.16 -25.33 -1.60
N MET A 428 -9.08 -25.15 -2.95
CA MET A 428 -7.83 -25.36 -3.69
C MET A 428 -6.70 -24.53 -3.05
N PRO A 429 -5.54 -25.12 -2.73
CA PRO A 429 -4.42 -24.38 -2.19
C PRO A 429 -4.04 -23.19 -3.07
N TYR A 430 -3.79 -22.04 -2.45
CA TYR A 430 -3.56 -20.79 -3.21
C TYR A 430 -2.37 -20.89 -4.18
N ASP A 431 -1.30 -21.60 -3.82
CA ASP A 431 -0.16 -21.86 -4.71
C ASP A 431 -0.54 -22.74 -5.91
N GLN A 432 -1.45 -23.70 -5.72
CA GLN A 432 -1.98 -24.51 -6.80
C GLN A 432 -2.85 -23.67 -7.75
N LEU A 433 -3.76 -22.86 -7.21
CA LEU A 433 -4.61 -21.96 -8.01
C LEU A 433 -3.74 -21.01 -8.88
N ALA A 434 -2.74 -20.38 -8.28
CA ALA A 434 -1.84 -19.50 -9.02
C ALA A 434 -1.06 -20.26 -10.09
N ARG A 435 -0.61 -21.47 -9.81
CA ARG A 435 0.11 -22.34 -10.74
C ARG A 435 -0.78 -22.74 -11.92
N GLU A 436 -2.02 -23.16 -11.67
CA GLU A 436 -2.97 -23.51 -12.71
C GLU A 436 -3.27 -22.33 -13.65
N VAL A 437 -3.41 -21.11 -13.12
CA VAL A 437 -3.60 -19.91 -13.95
C VAL A 437 -2.36 -19.63 -14.80
N LEU A 438 -1.16 -19.65 -14.20
CA LEU A 438 0.08 -19.25 -14.88
C LEU A 438 0.57 -20.25 -15.92
N THR A 439 0.27 -21.54 -15.75
CA THR A 439 0.69 -22.59 -16.68
C THR A 439 -0.44 -23.07 -17.60
N ALA A 440 -1.64 -22.45 -17.51
CA ALA A 440 -2.79 -22.86 -18.30
C ALA A 440 -2.51 -22.90 -19.80
N ALA A 441 -2.85 -23.99 -20.43
CA ALA A 441 -2.75 -24.22 -21.87
C ALA A 441 -3.98 -25.01 -22.37
N GLY A 442 -4.27 -24.98 -23.67
CA GLY A 442 -5.44 -25.62 -24.26
C GLY A 442 -6.58 -24.64 -24.52
N SER A 443 -7.77 -25.21 -24.73
CA SER A 443 -9.00 -24.46 -25.01
C SER A 443 -9.42 -23.56 -23.86
N THR A 444 -9.81 -22.31 -24.15
CA THR A 444 -10.32 -21.37 -23.14
C THR A 444 -11.70 -21.77 -22.57
N LEU A 445 -12.40 -22.74 -23.21
CA LEU A 445 -13.64 -23.29 -22.64
C LEU A 445 -13.40 -24.60 -21.88
N GLU A 446 -12.55 -25.50 -22.41
CA GLU A 446 -12.26 -26.80 -21.79
C GLU A 446 -11.25 -26.69 -20.62
N ASN A 447 -10.33 -25.73 -20.71
CA ASN A 447 -9.42 -25.33 -19.63
C ASN A 447 -9.59 -23.84 -19.31
N PRO A 448 -10.61 -23.45 -18.56
CA PRO A 448 -11.00 -22.05 -18.38
C PRO A 448 -9.89 -21.12 -17.86
N PRO A 449 -8.93 -21.52 -17.00
CA PRO A 449 -7.80 -20.67 -16.59
C PRO A 449 -6.99 -20.13 -17.77
N ALA A 450 -6.98 -20.81 -18.93
CA ALA A 450 -6.32 -20.31 -20.14
C ALA A 450 -6.92 -18.98 -20.64
N SER A 451 -8.13 -18.64 -20.20
CA SER A 451 -8.77 -17.34 -20.48
C SER A 451 -7.97 -16.16 -19.94
N TYR A 452 -7.14 -16.33 -18.91
CA TYR A 452 -6.17 -15.33 -18.45
C TYR A 452 -5.32 -14.75 -19.58
N TYR A 453 -4.89 -15.61 -20.50
CA TYR A 453 -4.10 -15.25 -21.68
C TYR A 453 -4.95 -14.71 -22.84
N LYS A 454 -6.27 -14.84 -22.79
CA LYS A 454 -7.19 -14.20 -23.74
C LYS A 454 -7.49 -12.76 -23.32
N VAL A 455 -7.64 -12.51 -22.01
CA VAL A 455 -7.88 -11.16 -21.47
C VAL A 455 -6.68 -10.26 -21.70
N ILE A 456 -5.47 -10.72 -21.37
CA ILE A 456 -4.23 -9.97 -21.54
C ILE A 456 -3.36 -10.67 -22.59
N ARG A 457 -2.97 -9.95 -23.62
CA ARG A 457 -2.36 -10.58 -24.81
C ARG A 457 -0.88 -10.27 -25.02
N ASP A 458 -0.40 -9.12 -24.57
CA ASP A 458 0.99 -8.72 -24.70
C ASP A 458 1.84 -9.18 -23.50
N PRO A 459 3.11 -9.52 -23.70
CA PRO A 459 3.99 -10.02 -22.64
C PRO A 459 4.18 -9.04 -21.48
N GLU A 460 4.26 -7.74 -21.77
CA GLU A 460 4.44 -6.70 -20.77
C GLU A 460 3.19 -6.59 -19.88
N GLY A 461 2.00 -6.53 -20.47
CA GLY A 461 0.75 -6.48 -19.74
C GLY A 461 0.51 -7.74 -18.89
N LEU A 462 0.86 -8.94 -19.43
CA LEU A 462 0.81 -10.19 -18.64
C LEU A 462 1.74 -10.12 -17.44
N MET A 463 2.94 -9.62 -17.59
CA MET A 463 3.90 -9.48 -16.49
C MET A 463 3.41 -8.47 -15.46
N GLU A 464 2.94 -7.29 -15.88
CA GLU A 464 2.41 -6.25 -14.98
C GLU A 464 1.22 -6.78 -14.17
N ASN A 465 0.27 -7.44 -14.81
CA ASN A 465 -0.89 -8.01 -14.15
C ASN A 465 -0.49 -9.15 -13.19
N THR A 466 0.37 -10.08 -13.63
CA THR A 466 0.82 -11.21 -12.81
C THR A 466 1.53 -10.76 -11.54
N THR A 467 2.47 -9.81 -11.67
CA THR A 467 3.22 -9.32 -10.51
C THR A 467 2.34 -8.51 -9.56
N HIS A 468 1.39 -7.75 -10.08
CA HIS A 468 0.42 -7.02 -9.27
C HIS A 468 -0.55 -7.97 -8.56
N LEU A 469 -1.10 -8.95 -9.27
CA LEU A 469 -2.08 -9.91 -8.74
C LEU A 469 -1.48 -10.80 -7.66
N PHE A 470 -0.34 -11.45 -7.93
CA PHE A 470 0.21 -12.49 -7.06
C PHE A 470 1.29 -12.01 -6.10
N LEU A 471 1.97 -10.89 -6.40
CA LEU A 471 3.06 -10.38 -5.57
C LEU A 471 2.77 -9.01 -4.93
N ALA A 472 1.66 -8.35 -5.33
CA ALA A 472 1.35 -6.97 -4.96
C ALA A 472 2.50 -5.99 -5.31
N VAL A 473 3.22 -6.24 -6.40
CA VAL A 473 4.32 -5.42 -6.92
C VAL A 473 3.90 -4.77 -8.24
N ARG A 474 4.02 -3.44 -8.31
CA ARG A 474 3.63 -2.65 -9.48
C ARG A 474 4.86 -2.32 -10.33
N PHE A 475 4.96 -2.89 -11.53
CA PHE A 475 6.09 -2.69 -12.45
C PHE A 475 5.85 -1.65 -13.54
N ASN A 476 4.64 -1.10 -13.69
CA ASN A 476 4.26 -0.25 -14.84
C ASN A 476 5.22 0.92 -15.09
N CYS A 477 5.76 1.56 -14.05
CA CYS A 477 6.73 2.65 -14.20
C CYS A 477 8.03 2.20 -14.88
N ASN A 478 8.38 0.92 -14.73
CA ASN A 478 9.64 0.36 -15.24
C ASN A 478 9.68 0.15 -16.76
N LYS A 479 8.54 0.28 -17.43
CA LYS A 479 8.48 0.23 -18.89
C LYS A 479 9.34 1.30 -19.56
N CYS A 480 9.47 2.48 -18.95
CA CYS A 480 10.17 3.63 -19.53
C CYS A 480 11.50 3.98 -18.84
N HIS A 481 11.65 3.67 -17.56
CA HIS A 481 12.81 4.02 -16.73
C HIS A 481 12.87 3.14 -15.48
N ASP A 482 13.95 3.18 -14.74
CA ASP A 482 13.99 2.53 -13.43
C ASP A 482 12.92 3.11 -12.50
N HIS A 483 12.36 2.28 -11.63
CA HIS A 483 11.24 2.69 -10.78
C HIS A 483 11.61 3.90 -9.91
N PRO A 484 10.80 4.97 -9.88
CA PRO A 484 11.19 6.20 -9.19
C PRO A 484 11.09 6.12 -7.66
N PHE A 485 10.41 5.10 -7.12
CA PHE A 485 10.18 4.92 -5.68
C PHE A 485 10.48 3.51 -5.18
N GLU A 486 11.04 2.64 -6.07
CA GLU A 486 11.35 1.26 -5.78
C GLU A 486 12.65 0.82 -6.49
N ARG A 487 13.23 -0.29 -5.99
CA ARG A 487 14.50 -0.84 -6.50
C ARG A 487 14.44 -1.48 -7.89
N TRP A 488 13.27 -1.56 -8.49
CA TRP A 488 13.06 -2.26 -9.75
C TRP A 488 13.62 -1.47 -10.93
N THR A 489 14.38 -2.15 -11.79
CA THR A 489 15.02 -1.54 -12.96
C THR A 489 14.21 -1.79 -14.23
N GLN A 490 14.47 -0.98 -15.27
CA GLN A 490 13.90 -1.18 -16.58
C GLN A 490 14.35 -2.50 -17.18
N ASP A 491 15.61 -2.91 -16.98
CA ASP A 491 16.12 -4.19 -17.43
C ASP A 491 15.32 -5.36 -16.83
N GLN A 492 15.06 -5.33 -15.52
CA GLN A 492 14.25 -6.35 -14.83
C GLN A 492 12.81 -6.41 -15.35
N TYR A 493 12.24 -5.29 -15.76
CA TYR A 493 10.91 -5.24 -16.37
C TYR A 493 10.84 -6.10 -17.63
N TYR A 494 11.75 -5.86 -18.59
CA TYR A 494 11.76 -6.60 -19.85
C TYR A 494 12.20 -8.05 -19.67
N GLN A 495 13.10 -8.33 -18.73
CA GLN A 495 13.51 -9.69 -18.39
C GLN A 495 12.35 -10.51 -17.81
N MET A 496 11.53 -9.90 -16.96
CA MET A 496 10.33 -10.54 -16.42
C MET A 496 9.25 -10.73 -17.50
N ALA A 497 9.01 -9.74 -18.35
CA ALA A 497 8.07 -9.85 -19.46
C ALA A 497 8.45 -10.97 -20.43
N ALA A 498 9.75 -11.25 -20.60
CA ALA A 498 10.25 -12.29 -21.48
C ALA A 498 9.80 -13.72 -21.10
N PHE A 499 9.33 -13.96 -19.87
CA PHE A 499 8.72 -15.23 -19.50
C PHE A 499 7.42 -15.50 -20.25
N PHE A 500 6.70 -14.46 -20.69
CA PHE A 500 5.45 -14.55 -21.44
C PHE A 500 5.61 -14.42 -22.95
N ALA A 501 6.82 -14.17 -23.46
CA ALA A 501 7.08 -13.90 -24.87
C ALA A 501 6.69 -15.05 -25.81
N GLN A 502 6.61 -16.27 -25.29
CA GLN A 502 6.35 -17.48 -26.08
C GLN A 502 4.90 -17.97 -26.00
N VAL A 503 3.99 -17.17 -25.42
CA VAL A 503 2.56 -17.52 -25.35
C VAL A 503 1.92 -17.33 -26.73
N GLY A 504 1.57 -18.45 -27.37
CA GLY A 504 0.85 -18.49 -28.64
C GLY A 504 -0.66 -18.67 -28.40
N ARG A 505 -1.46 -18.21 -29.37
CA ARG A 505 -2.92 -18.37 -29.40
C ARG A 505 -3.35 -18.70 -30.81
N LYS A 506 -4.36 -19.56 -30.96
CA LYS A 506 -4.99 -19.90 -32.22
C LYS A 506 -6.47 -20.22 -32.02
N PRO A 507 -7.33 -20.07 -33.05
CA PRO A 507 -8.72 -20.50 -32.94
C PRO A 507 -8.81 -22.00 -32.61
N ASP A 508 -9.75 -22.34 -31.72
CA ASP A 508 -10.02 -23.73 -31.38
C ASP A 508 -10.85 -24.40 -32.51
N GLN A 509 -10.29 -25.43 -33.13
CA GLN A 509 -10.96 -26.12 -34.21
C GLN A 509 -12.16 -26.94 -33.76
N SER A 510 -12.26 -27.33 -32.47
CA SER A 510 -13.39 -28.01 -31.90
C SER A 510 -14.65 -27.12 -31.85
N PHE A 511 -14.44 -25.82 -31.85
CA PHE A 511 -15.48 -24.78 -31.84
C PHE A 511 -15.43 -23.93 -33.13
N ALA A 512 -14.96 -24.51 -34.24
CA ALA A 512 -14.80 -23.81 -35.50
C ALA A 512 -16.10 -23.14 -35.97
N GLY A 513 -16.04 -21.85 -36.26
CA GLY A 513 -17.18 -21.03 -36.69
C GLY A 513 -18.13 -20.59 -35.60
N GLN A 514 -17.93 -20.98 -34.35
CA GLN A 514 -18.69 -20.46 -33.21
C GLN A 514 -18.12 -19.09 -32.78
N ASN A 515 -19.01 -18.09 -32.73
CA ASN A 515 -18.68 -16.76 -32.18
C ASN A 515 -19.31 -16.65 -30.79
N ILE A 516 -18.45 -16.61 -29.75
CA ILE A 516 -18.89 -16.50 -28.36
C ILE A 516 -19.12 -15.04 -27.94
N GLY A 517 -18.91 -14.09 -28.83
CA GLY A 517 -18.93 -12.66 -28.50
C GLY A 517 -17.69 -12.20 -27.70
N GLY A 518 -17.70 -10.96 -27.26
CA GLY A 518 -16.58 -10.38 -26.51
C GLY A 518 -15.38 -9.98 -27.38
N SER A 519 -14.17 -10.02 -26.83
CA SER A 519 -12.91 -9.67 -27.50
C SER A 519 -12.74 -8.19 -27.82
N ALA A 520 -13.00 -7.33 -26.82
CA ALA A 520 -12.68 -5.90 -26.89
C ALA A 520 -11.15 -5.60 -26.86
N VAL A 521 -10.33 -6.65 -26.71
CA VAL A 521 -8.88 -6.55 -26.68
C VAL A 521 -8.35 -6.52 -28.12
N GLU A 522 -7.43 -5.60 -28.41
CA GLU A 522 -6.83 -5.49 -29.74
C GLU A 522 -6.18 -6.83 -30.17
N GLY A 523 -6.40 -7.22 -31.41
CA GLY A 523 -5.89 -8.47 -31.99
C GLY A 523 -6.59 -9.76 -31.49
N ALA A 524 -7.55 -9.69 -30.59
CA ALA A 524 -8.40 -10.82 -30.22
C ALA A 524 -9.55 -11.00 -31.22
N VAL A 525 -10.04 -12.22 -31.34
CA VAL A 525 -11.22 -12.56 -32.12
C VAL A 525 -12.31 -13.11 -31.17
N PRO A 526 -13.61 -12.92 -31.48
CA PRO A 526 -14.70 -13.41 -30.64
C PRO A 526 -14.91 -14.94 -30.79
N LEU A 527 -13.83 -15.68 -30.82
CA LEU A 527 -13.81 -17.14 -30.97
C LEU A 527 -13.22 -17.80 -29.74
N VAL A 528 -13.50 -19.08 -29.54
CA VAL A 528 -12.78 -19.92 -28.59
C VAL A 528 -11.33 -20.06 -29.06
N GLU A 529 -10.39 -19.87 -28.18
CA GLU A 529 -8.95 -19.92 -28.51
C GLU A 529 -8.26 -21.07 -27.75
N VAL A 530 -7.24 -21.63 -28.37
CA VAL A 530 -6.29 -22.55 -27.76
C VAL A 530 -5.04 -21.77 -27.42
N VAL A 531 -4.67 -21.74 -26.14
CA VAL A 531 -3.41 -21.17 -25.62
C VAL A 531 -2.35 -22.27 -25.62
N TYR A 532 -1.13 -21.92 -26.07
CA TYR A 532 -0.02 -22.87 -26.13
C TYR A 532 1.34 -22.15 -25.99
N ASP A 533 2.37 -22.90 -25.66
CA ASP A 533 3.75 -22.38 -25.70
C ASP A 533 4.33 -22.62 -27.10
N SER A 534 4.58 -21.54 -27.82
CA SER A 534 5.08 -21.59 -29.22
C SER A 534 6.55 -22.03 -29.35
N GLY A 535 7.30 -21.97 -28.22
CA GLY A 535 8.76 -22.20 -28.24
C GLY A 535 9.57 -21.08 -28.91
N ALA A 536 8.90 -20.06 -29.45
CA ALA A 536 9.52 -18.92 -30.12
C ALA A 536 8.85 -17.60 -29.67
N GLY A 537 9.61 -16.53 -29.70
CA GLY A 537 9.18 -15.19 -29.27
C GLY A 537 10.15 -14.63 -28.25
N GLU A 538 10.44 -13.32 -28.38
CA GLU A 538 11.33 -12.59 -27.51
C GLU A 538 10.78 -11.19 -27.26
N VAL A 539 11.11 -10.62 -26.12
CA VAL A 539 10.80 -9.23 -25.79
C VAL A 539 12.00 -8.35 -26.14
N THR A 540 11.74 -7.23 -26.82
CA THR A 540 12.78 -6.24 -27.15
C THR A 540 12.79 -5.13 -26.13
N HIS A 541 13.93 -4.85 -25.53
CA HIS A 541 14.13 -3.78 -24.57
C HIS A 541 14.08 -2.41 -25.25
N ASN A 542 13.15 -1.54 -24.89
CA ASN A 542 12.90 -0.26 -25.58
C ASN A 542 14.13 0.67 -25.64
N ARG A 543 14.94 0.71 -24.59
CA ARG A 543 16.11 1.60 -24.52
C ARG A 543 17.29 1.09 -25.35
N THR A 544 17.54 -0.22 -25.28
CA THR A 544 18.74 -0.81 -25.88
C THR A 544 18.51 -1.37 -27.30
N GLY A 545 17.25 -1.61 -27.67
CA GLY A 545 16.88 -2.30 -28.90
C GLY A 545 17.30 -3.78 -28.96
N LYS A 546 17.79 -4.33 -27.85
CA LYS A 546 18.25 -5.72 -27.76
C LYS A 546 17.16 -6.62 -27.20
N GLN A 547 17.22 -7.90 -27.51
CA GLN A 547 16.36 -8.91 -26.86
C GLN A 547 16.72 -9.01 -25.38
N ALA A 548 15.68 -9.09 -24.55
CA ALA A 548 15.81 -9.29 -23.10
C ALA A 548 15.62 -10.79 -22.78
N PRO A 549 16.66 -11.49 -22.31
CA PRO A 549 16.51 -12.89 -21.89
C PRO A 549 15.66 -12.94 -20.60
N PRO A 550 14.87 -14.01 -20.38
CA PRO A 550 14.10 -14.15 -19.15
C PRO A 550 15.03 -14.25 -17.94
N SER A 551 14.76 -13.48 -16.89
CA SER A 551 15.50 -13.49 -15.63
C SER A 551 14.61 -13.02 -14.49
N PHE A 552 14.75 -13.63 -13.31
CA PHE A 552 14.04 -13.22 -12.11
C PHE A 552 14.73 -12.02 -11.45
N PRO A 553 13.98 -11.05 -10.92
CA PRO A 553 14.55 -9.84 -10.34
C PRO A 553 15.20 -10.07 -8.97
N TYR A 554 14.89 -11.19 -8.31
CA TYR A 554 15.42 -11.60 -7.01
C TYR A 554 15.29 -13.13 -6.83
N GLN A 555 16.00 -13.71 -5.85
CA GLN A 555 15.88 -15.13 -5.47
C GLN A 555 15.88 -16.11 -6.65
N GLN A 556 16.83 -15.96 -7.56
CA GLN A 556 16.94 -16.80 -8.77
C GLN A 556 17.09 -18.30 -8.43
N GLN A 557 17.65 -18.62 -7.26
CA GLN A 557 17.84 -20.00 -6.77
C GLN A 557 16.53 -20.73 -6.45
N LEU A 558 15.37 -20.05 -6.40
CA LEU A 558 14.07 -20.71 -6.16
C LEU A 558 13.66 -21.65 -7.30
N VAL A 559 14.25 -21.47 -8.49
CA VAL A 559 14.07 -22.37 -9.62
C VAL A 559 15.37 -23.13 -9.86
N ALA A 560 15.29 -24.46 -9.91
CA ALA A 560 16.46 -25.27 -10.15
C ALA A 560 17.11 -24.93 -11.50
N ALA A 561 18.44 -24.83 -11.52
CA ALA A 561 19.21 -24.51 -12.73
C ALA A 561 18.96 -25.50 -13.89
N ASN A 562 18.53 -26.71 -13.59
CA ASN A 562 18.26 -27.79 -14.58
C ASN A 562 16.75 -27.93 -14.85
N ASN A 563 15.92 -26.93 -14.52
CA ASN A 563 14.49 -27.02 -14.81
C ASN A 563 14.27 -27.04 -16.34
N ALA A 564 13.84 -28.19 -16.85
CA ALA A 564 13.56 -28.42 -18.28
C ALA A 564 12.18 -27.87 -18.70
N GLY A 565 11.43 -27.29 -17.78
CA GLY A 565 10.10 -26.73 -18.03
C GLY A 565 10.14 -25.47 -18.92
N GLY A 566 9.02 -25.15 -19.54
CA GLY A 566 8.82 -23.92 -20.32
C GLY A 566 8.97 -22.64 -19.47
N ARG A 567 9.05 -21.50 -20.12
CA ARG A 567 9.22 -20.19 -19.43
C ARG A 567 8.12 -19.93 -18.41
N ARG A 568 6.85 -20.23 -18.73
CA ARG A 568 5.71 -20.05 -17.82
C ARG A 568 5.77 -20.98 -16.62
N GLU A 569 6.21 -22.21 -16.79
CA GLU A 569 6.39 -23.18 -15.70
C GLU A 569 7.50 -22.73 -14.72
N GLN A 570 8.61 -22.21 -15.24
CA GLN A 570 9.68 -21.62 -14.42
C GLN A 570 9.17 -20.42 -13.63
N LEU A 571 8.40 -19.53 -14.28
CA LEU A 571 7.80 -18.37 -13.63
C LEU A 571 6.80 -18.80 -12.53
N ALA A 572 5.92 -19.74 -12.82
CA ALA A 572 4.95 -20.27 -11.85
C ALA A 572 5.66 -20.90 -10.63
N GLN A 573 6.71 -21.70 -10.87
CA GLN A 573 7.53 -22.28 -9.79
C GLN A 573 8.18 -21.20 -8.94
N TRP A 574 8.74 -20.14 -9.55
CA TRP A 574 9.35 -19.05 -8.82
C TRP A 574 8.33 -18.25 -8.00
N ILE A 575 7.18 -17.88 -8.59
CA ILE A 575 6.12 -17.12 -7.90
C ILE A 575 5.60 -17.92 -6.72
N THR A 576 5.20 -19.18 -6.94
CA THR A 576 4.50 -20.01 -5.93
C THR A 576 5.43 -20.72 -4.96
N SER A 577 6.73 -20.45 -5.03
CA SER A 577 7.67 -20.98 -4.03
C SER A 577 7.31 -20.49 -2.62
N LYS A 578 7.32 -21.40 -1.65
CA LYS A 578 7.13 -21.06 -0.22
C LYS A 578 8.15 -20.05 0.29
N ASP A 579 9.32 -19.98 -0.34
CA ASP A 579 10.41 -19.09 0.02
C ASP A 579 10.37 -17.77 -0.77
N ASN A 580 9.37 -17.56 -1.67
CA ASN A 580 9.20 -16.28 -2.34
C ASN A 580 8.70 -15.23 -1.34
N GLN A 581 9.48 -14.15 -1.18
CA GLN A 581 9.25 -13.13 -0.14
C GLN A 581 7.96 -12.32 -0.30
N TYR A 582 7.28 -12.40 -1.45
CA TYR A 582 6.06 -11.61 -1.72
C TYR A 582 4.80 -12.47 -1.81
N PHE A 583 4.86 -13.68 -2.37
CA PHE A 583 3.70 -14.45 -2.77
C PHE A 583 2.69 -14.72 -1.62
N ALA A 584 3.13 -15.40 -0.58
CA ALA A 584 2.27 -15.67 0.58
C ALA A 584 1.89 -14.37 1.32
N LYS A 585 2.85 -13.46 1.47
CA LYS A 585 2.68 -12.18 2.15
C LYS A 585 1.62 -11.30 1.49
N SER A 586 1.60 -11.22 0.17
CA SER A 586 0.64 -10.40 -0.58
C SER A 586 -0.80 -10.90 -0.39
N TYR A 587 -1.00 -12.20 -0.46
CA TYR A 587 -2.34 -12.76 -0.31
C TYR A 587 -2.87 -12.69 1.13
N VAL A 588 -2.01 -12.98 2.12
CA VAL A 588 -2.34 -12.81 3.54
C VAL A 588 -2.73 -11.36 3.85
N ASN A 589 -1.97 -10.39 3.35
CA ASN A 589 -2.28 -8.98 3.52
C ASN A 589 -3.62 -8.60 2.86
N ARG A 590 -3.93 -9.18 1.70
CA ARG A 590 -5.19 -8.98 0.99
C ARG A 590 -6.38 -9.55 1.77
N MET A 591 -6.28 -10.81 2.27
CA MET A 591 -7.30 -11.40 3.14
C MET A 591 -7.55 -10.57 4.41
N TRP A 592 -6.46 -10.11 5.04
CA TRP A 592 -6.54 -9.23 6.20
C TRP A 592 -7.29 -7.93 5.88
N GLY A 593 -6.92 -7.25 4.79
CA GLY A 593 -7.59 -6.02 4.36
C GLY A 593 -9.08 -6.21 4.06
N TYR A 594 -9.46 -7.34 3.49
CA TYR A 594 -10.89 -7.66 3.26
C TYR A 594 -11.68 -7.81 4.56
N LEU A 595 -11.09 -8.39 5.60
CA LEU A 595 -11.76 -8.62 6.87
C LEU A 595 -11.72 -7.40 7.82
N PHE A 596 -10.66 -6.60 7.79
CA PHE A 596 -10.51 -5.44 8.68
C PHE A 596 -10.83 -4.09 8.01
N GLY A 597 -10.88 -4.04 6.67
CA GLY A 597 -11.07 -2.79 5.92
C GLY A 597 -9.81 -1.98 5.70
N VAL A 598 -8.71 -2.34 6.36
CA VAL A 598 -7.38 -1.75 6.16
C VAL A 598 -6.34 -2.87 6.22
N GLY A 599 -5.38 -2.85 5.29
CA GLY A 599 -4.30 -3.84 5.24
C GLY A 599 -3.25 -3.63 6.34
N ILE A 600 -2.46 -4.66 6.63
CA ILE A 600 -1.23 -4.50 7.42
C ILE A 600 -0.22 -3.69 6.60
N ILE A 601 -0.22 -3.88 5.29
CA ILE A 601 0.32 -2.95 4.30
C ILE A 601 -0.89 -2.37 3.55
N ASP A 602 -1.01 -1.05 3.52
CA ASP A 602 -2.13 -0.37 2.86
C ASP A 602 -1.62 0.71 1.89
N PRO A 603 -2.06 0.75 0.61
CA PRO A 603 -3.03 -0.13 -0.06
C PRO A 603 -2.60 -1.60 -0.10
N ILE A 604 -3.61 -2.51 -0.03
CA ILE A 604 -3.38 -3.96 0.16
C ILE A 604 -2.63 -4.64 -0.99
N ASP A 605 -2.56 -4.01 -2.13
CA ASP A 605 -1.93 -4.46 -3.36
C ASP A 605 -0.67 -3.65 -3.74
N ASP A 606 -0.02 -3.00 -2.76
CA ASP A 606 1.14 -2.13 -2.98
C ASP A 606 2.26 -2.41 -1.97
N ILE A 607 2.91 -3.57 -2.12
CA ILE A 607 4.07 -3.95 -1.30
C ILE A 607 5.34 -3.33 -1.88
N ARG A 608 5.90 -2.37 -1.16
CA ARG A 608 7.14 -1.67 -1.56
C ARG A 608 7.91 -1.17 -0.35
N ALA A 609 9.21 -0.85 -0.56
CA ALA A 609 10.07 -0.35 0.51
C ALA A 609 9.52 0.91 1.19
N GLY A 610 8.88 1.81 0.42
CA GLY A 610 8.27 3.04 0.93
C GLY A 610 6.93 2.85 1.63
N ASN A 611 6.38 1.63 1.67
CA ASN A 611 5.11 1.30 2.29
C ASN A 611 5.30 0.12 3.27
N PRO A 612 5.98 0.34 4.39
CA PRO A 612 6.25 -0.72 5.37
C PRO A 612 4.96 -1.15 6.07
N PRO A 613 4.89 -2.42 6.53
CA PRO A 613 3.74 -2.91 7.27
C PRO A 613 3.55 -2.16 8.60
N SER A 614 2.30 -1.87 8.93
CA SER A 614 1.94 -1.28 10.22
C SER A 614 2.33 -2.18 11.41
N ASN A 615 2.33 -3.51 11.21
CA ASN A 615 2.79 -4.49 12.18
C ASN A 615 3.54 -5.63 11.46
N ALA A 616 4.87 -5.50 11.37
CA ALA A 616 5.71 -6.45 10.65
C ALA A 616 5.68 -7.86 11.30
N GLU A 617 5.76 -7.93 12.64
CA GLU A 617 5.74 -9.21 13.36
C GLU A 617 4.43 -9.98 13.12
N LEU A 618 3.30 -9.27 13.09
CA LEU A 618 1.99 -9.87 12.77
C LEU A 618 1.96 -10.40 11.33
N LEU A 619 2.39 -9.60 10.37
CA LEU A 619 2.38 -10.01 8.96
C LEU A 619 3.28 -11.21 8.70
N ASP A 620 4.45 -11.24 9.33
CA ASP A 620 5.39 -12.38 9.21
C ASP A 620 4.83 -13.64 9.88
N ALA A 621 4.17 -13.52 11.04
CA ALA A 621 3.52 -14.65 11.72
C ALA A 621 2.36 -15.24 10.89
N LEU A 622 1.49 -14.38 10.35
CA LEU A 622 0.40 -14.79 9.45
C LEU A 622 0.93 -15.44 8.16
N THR A 623 1.98 -14.86 7.56
CA THR A 623 2.61 -15.39 6.35
C THR A 623 3.18 -16.80 6.62
N LYS A 624 3.83 -16.97 7.76
CA LYS A 624 4.38 -18.27 8.19
C LYS A 624 3.28 -19.31 8.38
N ASP A 625 2.22 -18.98 9.11
CA ASP A 625 1.06 -19.88 9.33
C ASP A 625 0.40 -20.28 8.01
N PHE A 626 0.24 -19.34 7.06
CA PHE A 626 -0.32 -19.63 5.75
C PHE A 626 0.55 -20.61 4.93
N ILE A 627 1.86 -20.47 4.98
CA ILE A 627 2.80 -21.41 4.33
C ILE A 627 2.78 -22.77 5.02
N GLU A 628 2.77 -22.81 6.35
CA GLU A 628 2.75 -24.06 7.15
C GLU A 628 1.44 -24.83 6.97
N SER A 629 0.32 -24.13 6.81
CA SER A 629 -0.98 -24.72 6.45
C SER A 629 -1.09 -25.13 4.97
N LYS A 630 -0.01 -25.07 4.19
CA LYS A 630 0.03 -25.40 2.75
C LYS A 630 -0.88 -24.51 1.93
N PHE A 631 -0.85 -23.21 2.21
CA PHE A 631 -1.64 -22.19 1.53
C PHE A 631 -3.16 -22.39 1.62
N ASP A 632 -3.62 -22.93 2.75
CA ASP A 632 -5.04 -23.17 3.04
C ASP A 632 -5.75 -21.86 3.38
N VAL A 633 -6.58 -21.39 2.42
CA VAL A 633 -7.31 -20.12 2.54
C VAL A 633 -8.37 -20.21 3.66
N GLN A 634 -9.09 -21.32 3.75
CA GLN A 634 -10.14 -21.48 4.77
C GLN A 634 -9.55 -21.55 6.19
N HIS A 635 -8.37 -22.18 6.37
CA HIS A 635 -7.66 -22.15 7.64
C HIS A 635 -7.36 -20.72 8.08
N MET A 636 -6.81 -19.91 7.17
CA MET A 636 -6.44 -18.52 7.48
C MET A 636 -7.67 -17.67 7.82
N MET A 637 -8.78 -17.83 7.08
CA MET A 637 -10.05 -17.16 7.37
C MET A 637 -10.57 -17.51 8.78
N ARG A 638 -10.55 -18.79 9.16
CA ARG A 638 -10.92 -19.23 10.52
C ARG A 638 -10.00 -18.63 11.58
N THR A 639 -8.70 -18.67 11.35
CA THR A 639 -7.70 -18.14 12.29
C THR A 639 -7.91 -16.65 12.57
N ILE A 640 -8.17 -15.85 11.52
CA ILE A 640 -8.41 -14.41 11.65
C ILE A 640 -9.75 -14.15 12.38
N CYS A 641 -10.85 -14.74 11.92
CA CYS A 641 -12.19 -14.46 12.47
C CYS A 641 -12.36 -14.94 13.93
N LYS A 642 -11.60 -15.96 14.36
CA LYS A 642 -11.59 -16.45 15.75
C LYS A 642 -10.70 -15.63 16.69
N SER A 643 -9.87 -14.69 16.18
CA SER A 643 -9.08 -13.80 17.02
C SER A 643 -9.97 -12.81 17.78
N ARG A 644 -9.55 -12.38 18.96
CA ARG A 644 -10.22 -11.28 19.69
C ARG A 644 -10.10 -9.98 18.93
N THR A 645 -9.00 -9.77 18.23
CA THR A 645 -8.75 -8.60 17.41
C THR A 645 -9.84 -8.38 16.35
N TYR A 646 -10.28 -9.45 15.66
CA TYR A 646 -11.41 -9.37 14.73
C TYR A 646 -12.74 -9.10 15.47
N GLN A 647 -12.85 -9.56 16.69
CA GLN A 647 -14.08 -9.49 17.49
C GLN A 647 -14.20 -8.21 18.34
N HIS A 648 -13.27 -7.26 18.24
CA HIS A 648 -13.42 -5.97 18.91
C HIS A 648 -14.69 -5.25 18.45
N SER A 649 -15.30 -4.48 19.36
CA SER A 649 -16.44 -3.61 19.04
C SER A 649 -16.04 -2.42 18.18
N VAL A 650 -17.00 -1.86 17.46
CA VAL A 650 -16.87 -0.56 16.80
C VAL A 650 -16.85 0.62 17.79
N LYS A 651 -17.24 0.39 19.03
CA LYS A 651 -17.22 1.41 20.08
C LYS A 651 -15.79 1.64 20.55
N THR A 652 -15.34 2.88 20.44
CA THR A 652 -14.02 3.30 20.90
C THR A 652 -14.01 3.64 22.38
N ASN A 653 -12.81 3.78 22.94
CA ASN A 653 -12.55 4.30 24.28
C ASN A 653 -11.61 5.52 24.21
N ASP A 654 -11.32 6.14 25.35
CA ASP A 654 -10.49 7.37 25.42
C ASP A 654 -9.05 7.18 24.90
N TRP A 655 -8.62 5.94 24.73
CA TRP A 655 -7.26 5.61 24.32
C TRP A 655 -7.13 5.10 22.87
N ASN A 656 -8.24 4.81 22.17
CA ASN A 656 -8.22 4.29 20.82
C ASN A 656 -9.14 5.01 19.82
N PHE A 657 -9.82 6.08 20.20
CA PHE A 657 -10.77 6.80 19.34
C PHE A 657 -10.11 7.39 18.08
N ASP A 658 -8.80 7.61 18.10
CA ASP A 658 -7.98 8.15 17.02
C ASP A 658 -7.14 7.07 16.30
N ASP A 659 -7.30 5.79 16.66
CA ASP A 659 -6.56 4.70 16.03
C ASP A 659 -7.26 4.20 14.75
N THR A 660 -6.57 4.31 13.63
CA THR A 660 -7.05 3.84 12.32
C THR A 660 -6.17 2.75 11.71
N LEU A 661 -5.08 2.35 12.40
CA LEU A 661 -4.04 1.49 11.81
C LEU A 661 -3.70 0.24 12.65
N ASN A 662 -4.03 0.24 13.94
CA ASN A 662 -3.52 -0.77 14.88
C ASN A 662 -4.56 -1.81 15.30
N TYR A 663 -5.73 -1.82 14.67
CA TYR A 663 -6.80 -2.81 14.91
C TYR A 663 -7.32 -2.84 16.35
N SER A 664 -7.21 -1.74 17.08
CA SER A 664 -7.66 -1.64 18.47
C SER A 664 -9.19 -1.65 18.61
N HIS A 665 -9.91 -1.40 17.55
CA HIS A 665 -11.37 -1.49 17.44
C HIS A 665 -11.76 -1.85 16.01
N ALA A 666 -12.99 -2.28 15.80
CA ALA A 666 -13.50 -2.53 14.46
C ALA A 666 -13.86 -1.23 13.74
N ILE A 667 -13.47 -1.11 12.49
CA ILE A 667 -13.74 0.05 11.64
C ILE A 667 -15.04 -0.19 10.86
N PRO A 668 -16.06 0.68 10.98
CA PRO A 668 -17.27 0.60 10.16
C PRO A 668 -16.93 0.72 8.68
N ARG A 669 -17.48 -0.17 7.85
CA ARG A 669 -17.23 -0.22 6.40
C ARG A 669 -18.53 -0.14 5.62
N ARG A 670 -18.47 0.48 4.44
CA ARG A 670 -19.56 0.42 3.48
C ARG A 670 -19.65 -1.01 2.90
N LEU A 671 -20.84 -1.54 2.75
CA LEU A 671 -21.04 -2.80 2.05
C LEU A 671 -20.68 -2.66 0.57
N ALA A 672 -20.13 -3.71 -0.02
CA ALA A 672 -19.93 -3.78 -1.47
C ALA A 672 -21.30 -3.74 -2.18
N ALA A 673 -21.32 -3.29 -3.43
CA ALA A 673 -22.54 -3.12 -4.20
C ALA A 673 -23.41 -4.39 -4.23
N GLU A 674 -22.77 -5.51 -4.52
CA GLU A 674 -23.42 -6.82 -4.61
C GLU A 674 -23.96 -7.25 -3.23
N THR A 675 -23.16 -7.12 -2.19
CA THR A 675 -23.56 -7.43 -0.80
C THR A 675 -24.75 -6.57 -0.36
N LEU A 676 -24.73 -5.27 -0.70
CA LEU A 676 -25.81 -4.35 -0.32
C LEU A 676 -27.11 -4.69 -1.08
N TYR A 677 -27.02 -4.99 -2.38
CA TYR A 677 -28.13 -5.41 -3.20
C TYR A 677 -28.78 -6.70 -2.64
N ASP A 678 -27.96 -7.71 -2.43
CA ASP A 678 -28.41 -9.01 -1.90
C ASP A 678 -28.99 -8.87 -0.48
N ALA A 679 -28.40 -8.01 0.36
CA ALA A 679 -28.89 -7.72 1.72
C ALA A 679 -30.29 -7.07 1.73
N ILE A 680 -30.57 -6.15 0.79
CA ILE A 680 -31.89 -5.53 0.64
C ILE A 680 -32.94 -6.59 0.32
N HIS A 681 -32.64 -7.45 -0.64
CA HIS A 681 -33.58 -8.48 -1.08
C HIS A 681 -33.75 -9.58 -0.01
N LEU A 682 -32.70 -9.97 0.68
CA LEU A 682 -32.79 -10.93 1.79
C LEU A 682 -33.61 -10.37 2.96
N ALA A 683 -33.39 -9.12 3.37
CA ALA A 683 -34.09 -8.52 4.50
C ALA A 683 -35.58 -8.32 4.23
N THR A 684 -35.93 -7.98 3.00
CA THR A 684 -37.35 -7.85 2.57
C THR A 684 -38.01 -9.18 2.19
N GLY A 685 -37.22 -10.23 1.89
CA GLY A 685 -37.70 -11.47 1.29
C GLY A 685 -38.28 -11.26 -0.12
N SER A 686 -37.88 -10.21 -0.81
CA SER A 686 -38.30 -9.92 -2.19
C SER A 686 -37.42 -10.70 -3.20
N VAL A 687 -37.98 -11.00 -4.36
CA VAL A 687 -37.25 -11.73 -5.40
C VAL A 687 -36.39 -10.79 -6.22
N THR A 688 -35.10 -11.12 -6.36
CA THR A 688 -34.15 -10.36 -7.17
C THR A 688 -34.51 -10.41 -8.67
N ARG A 689 -34.37 -9.27 -9.36
CA ARG A 689 -34.66 -9.13 -10.79
C ARG A 689 -33.60 -8.27 -11.46
N ILE A 690 -32.49 -8.89 -11.85
CA ILE A 690 -31.40 -8.24 -12.55
C ILE A 690 -31.56 -8.48 -14.05
N GLY A 691 -31.53 -7.42 -14.87
CA GLY A 691 -31.69 -7.55 -16.32
C GLY A 691 -30.58 -8.41 -16.93
N GLY A 692 -30.96 -9.45 -17.71
CA GLY A 692 -29.97 -10.36 -18.31
C GLY A 692 -29.50 -11.51 -17.40
N ALA A 693 -30.07 -11.63 -16.19
CA ALA A 693 -29.85 -12.75 -15.30
C ALA A 693 -31.20 -13.50 -15.00
N PRO A 694 -31.20 -14.78 -14.66
CA PRO A 694 -32.39 -15.48 -14.20
C PRO A 694 -32.99 -14.82 -12.96
N VAL A 695 -34.31 -14.85 -12.85
CA VAL A 695 -35.04 -14.34 -11.68
C VAL A 695 -34.63 -15.13 -10.44
N GLY A 696 -34.34 -14.42 -9.35
CA GLY A 696 -33.88 -15.01 -8.09
C GLY A 696 -32.36 -15.13 -7.95
N PHE A 697 -31.57 -14.78 -9.00
CA PHE A 697 -30.11 -14.75 -8.88
C PHE A 697 -29.65 -13.63 -7.93
N ARG A 698 -28.70 -13.97 -7.09
CA ARG A 698 -28.00 -12.97 -6.25
C ARG A 698 -27.05 -12.13 -7.12
N ALA A 699 -26.80 -10.90 -6.71
CA ALA A 699 -25.82 -10.04 -7.37
C ALA A 699 -24.40 -10.65 -7.33
N ALA A 700 -24.06 -11.36 -6.24
CA ALA A 700 -22.78 -12.09 -6.12
C ALA A 700 -22.70 -13.32 -7.07
N GLU A 701 -23.81 -13.84 -7.58
CA GLU A 701 -23.87 -14.99 -8.48
C GLU A 701 -23.79 -14.59 -9.96
N LEU A 702 -23.82 -13.30 -10.27
CA LEU A 702 -23.75 -12.84 -11.65
C LEU A 702 -22.49 -13.39 -12.36
N PRO A 703 -22.64 -13.87 -13.60
CA PRO A 703 -21.54 -14.54 -14.29
C PRO A 703 -20.35 -13.63 -14.55
N ASP A 704 -20.59 -12.36 -14.76
CA ASP A 704 -19.53 -11.38 -15.07
C ASP A 704 -19.98 -9.93 -14.81
N ALA A 705 -19.05 -8.98 -15.00
CA ALA A 705 -19.29 -7.55 -14.80
C ALA A 705 -20.12 -6.89 -15.92
N GLY A 706 -20.29 -7.55 -17.06
CA GLY A 706 -21.02 -7.01 -18.22
C GLY A 706 -22.55 -7.09 -18.10
N VAL A 707 -23.08 -7.77 -17.07
CA VAL A 707 -24.51 -7.72 -16.73
C VAL A 707 -24.79 -6.37 -16.07
N SER A 708 -25.38 -5.42 -16.82
CA SER A 708 -25.61 -4.06 -16.32
C SER A 708 -26.79 -4.01 -15.35
N ASP A 709 -26.57 -3.35 -14.22
CA ASP A 709 -27.62 -2.98 -13.28
C ASP A 709 -27.28 -1.60 -12.68
N PRO A 710 -28.18 -0.60 -12.80
CA PRO A 710 -27.91 0.78 -12.36
C PRO A 710 -27.58 0.91 -10.86
N PHE A 711 -28.13 0.04 -10.01
CA PHE A 711 -27.82 0.06 -8.58
C PHE A 711 -26.40 -0.43 -8.35
N LEU A 712 -26.02 -1.57 -8.94
CA LEU A 712 -24.68 -2.13 -8.78
C LEU A 712 -23.59 -1.18 -9.30
N ASP A 713 -23.85 -0.54 -10.45
CA ASP A 713 -22.89 0.38 -11.07
C ASP A 713 -22.71 1.66 -10.23
N ASP A 714 -23.81 2.25 -9.73
CA ASP A 714 -23.77 3.44 -8.87
C ASP A 714 -23.11 3.18 -7.51
N PHE A 715 -23.25 1.95 -6.99
CA PHE A 715 -22.62 1.55 -5.73
C PHE A 715 -21.20 1.02 -5.89
N GLY A 716 -20.60 1.14 -7.08
CA GLY A 716 -19.19 0.92 -7.32
C GLY A 716 -18.80 -0.54 -7.48
N ARG A 717 -19.66 -1.36 -8.13
CA ARG A 717 -19.24 -2.67 -8.62
C ARG A 717 -18.08 -2.49 -9.61
N PRO A 718 -16.98 -3.26 -9.52
CA PRO A 718 -15.85 -3.17 -10.43
C PRO A 718 -16.22 -3.59 -11.85
N VAL A 719 -15.61 -2.93 -12.83
CA VAL A 719 -15.80 -3.28 -14.26
C VAL A 719 -14.98 -4.49 -14.68
N ARG A 720 -14.05 -4.96 -13.84
CA ARG A 720 -13.18 -6.12 -14.07
C ARG A 720 -12.28 -5.97 -15.31
N GLU A 721 -11.67 -4.82 -15.44
CA GLU A 721 -10.72 -4.53 -16.54
C GLU A 721 -9.27 -4.51 -16.08
N SER A 722 -9.01 -4.56 -14.77
CA SER A 722 -7.69 -4.70 -14.17
C SER A 722 -7.72 -5.54 -12.89
N ALA A 723 -6.57 -6.01 -12.42
CA ALA A 723 -6.44 -6.69 -11.12
C ALA A 723 -6.32 -5.72 -9.93
N CYS A 724 -6.51 -4.41 -10.14
CA CYS A 724 -6.36 -3.39 -9.10
C CYS A 724 -7.58 -3.35 -8.17
N GLU A 725 -7.34 -3.39 -6.87
CA GLU A 725 -8.38 -3.15 -5.87
C GLU A 725 -9.02 -1.75 -5.99
N CYS A 726 -8.35 -0.82 -6.65
CA CYS A 726 -8.84 0.53 -6.91
C CYS A 726 -10.07 0.59 -7.83
N GLU A 727 -10.39 -0.48 -8.57
CA GLU A 727 -11.61 -0.52 -9.39
C GLU A 727 -12.90 -0.55 -8.55
N ARG A 728 -12.83 -1.11 -7.34
CA ARG A 728 -13.98 -1.12 -6.43
C ARG A 728 -14.05 0.19 -5.65
N SER A 729 -14.95 1.08 -6.06
CA SER A 729 -15.13 2.36 -5.37
C SER A 729 -15.67 2.18 -3.95
N SER A 730 -14.93 2.68 -2.96
CA SER A 730 -15.36 2.71 -1.55
C SER A 730 -15.87 4.09 -1.09
N GLY A 731 -15.71 5.13 -1.90
CA GLY A 731 -16.10 6.50 -1.57
C GLY A 731 -17.60 6.67 -1.37
N MET A 732 -18.00 7.38 -0.31
CA MET A 732 -19.39 7.80 -0.14
C MET A 732 -19.63 9.08 -0.93
N VAL A 733 -20.53 9.00 -1.92
CA VAL A 733 -20.98 10.17 -2.69
C VAL A 733 -22.49 10.34 -2.53
N LEU A 734 -22.99 11.56 -2.72
CA LEU A 734 -24.38 11.90 -2.44
C LEU A 734 -25.40 11.09 -3.29
N GLY A 735 -25.06 10.80 -4.55
CA GLY A 735 -25.94 10.10 -5.47
C GLY A 735 -26.41 8.73 -4.97
N PRO A 736 -25.52 7.79 -4.65
CA PRO A 736 -25.86 6.51 -4.05
C PRO A 736 -26.68 6.64 -2.76
N ILE A 737 -26.33 7.58 -1.86
CA ILE A 737 -27.11 7.80 -0.62
C ILE A 737 -28.57 8.16 -0.93
N MET A 738 -28.79 9.08 -1.88
CA MET A 738 -30.13 9.48 -2.31
C MET A 738 -30.88 8.32 -2.96
N LYS A 739 -30.20 7.41 -3.66
CA LYS A 739 -30.80 6.20 -4.24
C LYS A 739 -31.22 5.16 -3.20
N LEU A 740 -30.52 5.06 -2.06
CA LEU A 740 -31.00 4.24 -0.94
C LEU A 740 -32.29 4.76 -0.34
N VAL A 741 -32.46 6.10 -0.27
CA VAL A 741 -33.66 6.73 0.34
C VAL A 741 -34.84 6.71 -0.62
N ASN A 742 -34.59 7.03 -1.92
CA ASN A 742 -35.66 7.29 -2.89
C ASN A 742 -35.56 6.45 -4.18
N GLY A 743 -34.60 5.51 -4.26
CA GLY A 743 -34.36 4.74 -5.48
C GLY A 743 -35.34 3.58 -5.67
N PRO A 744 -35.53 3.15 -6.93
CA PRO A 744 -36.50 2.11 -7.26
C PRO A 744 -36.15 0.75 -6.66
N THR A 745 -34.89 0.41 -6.50
CA THR A 745 -34.47 -0.90 -5.98
C THR A 745 -35.03 -1.15 -4.58
N VAL A 746 -34.83 -0.20 -3.65
CA VAL A 746 -35.34 -0.30 -2.28
C VAL A 746 -36.86 -0.19 -2.25
N ALA A 747 -37.43 0.77 -2.97
CA ALA A 747 -38.87 1.00 -3.04
C ALA A 747 -39.62 -0.24 -3.59
N ASN A 748 -39.11 -0.84 -4.68
CA ASN A 748 -39.70 -2.03 -5.26
C ASN A 748 -39.58 -3.27 -4.36
N ALA A 749 -38.43 -3.43 -3.69
CA ALA A 749 -38.21 -4.54 -2.75
C ALA A 749 -39.16 -4.47 -1.56
N ILE A 750 -39.45 -3.27 -1.04
CA ILE A 750 -40.43 -3.06 0.04
C ILE A 750 -41.86 -3.23 -0.47
N ALA A 751 -42.16 -2.71 -1.64
CA ALA A 751 -43.52 -2.74 -2.23
C ALA A 751 -43.91 -4.07 -2.86
N ASP A 752 -43.01 -5.05 -3.03
CA ASP A 752 -43.28 -6.33 -3.64
C ASP A 752 -44.35 -7.10 -2.84
N PRO A 753 -45.59 -7.33 -3.40
CA PRO A 753 -46.64 -7.99 -2.66
C PRO A 753 -46.31 -9.44 -2.30
N ALA A 754 -45.40 -10.07 -3.00
CA ALA A 754 -44.96 -11.45 -2.75
C ALA A 754 -43.82 -11.53 -1.72
N SER A 755 -43.28 -10.37 -1.25
CA SER A 755 -42.20 -10.34 -0.27
C SER A 755 -42.62 -10.91 1.09
N GLU A 756 -41.65 -11.49 1.79
CA GLU A 756 -41.90 -11.96 3.17
C GLU A 756 -42.20 -10.79 4.11
N LEU A 757 -41.68 -9.59 3.85
CA LEU A 757 -41.99 -8.39 4.62
C LEU A 757 -43.48 -8.04 4.53
N ASN A 758 -44.09 -8.10 3.33
CA ASN A 758 -45.51 -7.84 3.15
C ASN A 758 -46.37 -8.96 3.78
N GLN A 759 -45.94 -10.21 3.71
CA GLN A 759 -46.60 -11.34 4.39
C GLN A 759 -46.54 -11.17 5.90
N LEU A 760 -45.37 -10.74 6.44
CA LEU A 760 -45.22 -10.44 7.88
C LEU A 760 -46.19 -9.35 8.34
N VAL A 761 -46.26 -8.23 7.60
CA VAL A 761 -47.20 -7.12 7.91
C VAL A 761 -48.66 -7.59 7.84
N ALA A 762 -49.02 -8.49 6.94
CA ALA A 762 -50.37 -9.02 6.82
C ALA A 762 -50.74 -9.97 7.97
N THR A 763 -49.80 -10.74 8.48
CA THR A 763 -50.03 -11.81 9.44
C THR A 763 -49.82 -11.44 10.89
N GLU A 764 -48.78 -10.64 11.21
CA GLU A 764 -48.49 -10.20 12.58
C GLU A 764 -49.41 -9.03 12.95
N LYS A 765 -50.11 -9.17 14.04
CA LYS A 765 -51.07 -8.16 14.54
C LYS A 765 -50.55 -7.36 15.72
N ASP A 766 -49.44 -7.79 16.31
CA ASP A 766 -48.75 -7.07 17.40
C ASP A 766 -47.65 -6.20 16.80
N ASP A 767 -47.90 -4.90 16.79
CA ASP A 767 -46.95 -3.92 16.24
C ASP A 767 -45.57 -4.00 16.90
N SER A 768 -45.48 -4.36 18.17
CA SER A 768 -44.20 -4.47 18.87
C SER A 768 -43.39 -5.67 18.38
N LYS A 769 -44.08 -6.81 18.11
CA LYS A 769 -43.46 -8.01 17.52
C LYS A 769 -43.08 -7.77 16.07
N LEU A 770 -43.91 -7.05 15.32
CA LEU A 770 -43.61 -6.64 13.96
C LEU A 770 -42.33 -5.81 13.90
N ILE A 771 -42.21 -4.78 14.75
CA ILE A 771 -41.03 -3.94 14.87
C ILE A 771 -39.81 -4.78 15.24
N GLN A 772 -39.94 -5.68 16.22
CA GLN A 772 -38.85 -6.57 16.61
C GLN A 772 -38.35 -7.42 15.43
N GLU A 773 -39.25 -8.00 14.66
CA GLU A 773 -38.88 -8.82 13.48
C GLU A 773 -38.20 -7.98 12.40
N VAL A 774 -38.66 -6.76 12.14
CA VAL A 774 -38.03 -5.83 11.19
C VAL A 774 -36.59 -5.48 11.64
N PHE A 775 -36.39 -5.19 12.94
CA PHE A 775 -35.05 -4.92 13.46
C PHE A 775 -34.11 -6.12 13.33
N LEU A 776 -34.62 -7.34 13.58
CA LEU A 776 -33.83 -8.57 13.40
C LEU A 776 -33.43 -8.78 11.93
N ARG A 777 -34.34 -8.58 10.97
CA ARG A 777 -34.07 -8.74 9.53
C ARG A 777 -33.08 -7.71 8.97
N PHE A 778 -33.27 -6.44 9.32
CA PHE A 778 -32.47 -5.35 8.73
C PHE A 778 -31.19 -5.05 9.52
N LEU A 779 -31.25 -5.17 10.86
CA LEU A 779 -30.14 -4.75 11.74
C LEU A 779 -29.50 -5.93 12.48
N ALA A 780 -30.05 -7.13 12.38
CA ALA A 780 -29.59 -8.36 13.05
C ALA A 780 -29.52 -8.20 14.60
N ARG A 781 -30.39 -7.38 15.18
CA ARG A 781 -30.47 -7.16 16.63
C ARG A 781 -31.90 -6.84 17.07
N ASN A 782 -32.14 -7.03 18.34
CA ASN A 782 -33.39 -6.55 18.93
C ASN A 782 -33.42 -5.02 19.03
N PRO A 783 -34.60 -4.38 18.89
CA PRO A 783 -34.74 -2.96 19.17
C PRO A 783 -34.63 -2.67 20.68
N THR A 784 -34.15 -1.50 21.01
CA THR A 784 -34.21 -0.95 22.37
C THR A 784 -35.64 -0.51 22.70
N GLU A 785 -35.98 -0.36 24.02
CA GLU A 785 -37.30 0.16 24.44
C GLU A 785 -37.62 1.52 23.81
N GLN A 786 -36.63 2.38 23.68
CA GLN A 786 -36.78 3.70 23.05
C GLN A 786 -37.07 3.56 21.52
N GLU A 787 -36.40 2.65 20.83
CA GLU A 787 -36.65 2.39 19.42
C GLU A 787 -38.03 1.81 19.17
N ILE A 788 -38.52 0.89 20.04
CA ILE A 788 -39.89 0.39 19.99
C ILE A 788 -40.88 1.55 20.13
N LYS A 789 -40.70 2.37 21.12
CA LYS A 789 -41.57 3.52 21.36
C LYS A 789 -41.65 4.47 20.18
N LEU A 790 -40.50 4.88 19.65
CA LEU A 790 -40.40 5.77 18.47
C LEU A 790 -40.99 5.12 17.20
N SER A 791 -40.78 3.83 17.01
CA SER A 791 -41.36 3.10 15.88
C SER A 791 -42.89 3.00 15.96
N LEU A 792 -43.45 2.76 17.16
CA LEU A 792 -44.90 2.74 17.37
C LEU A 792 -45.53 4.14 17.15
N GLU A 793 -44.86 5.21 17.57
CA GLU A 793 -45.30 6.58 17.27
C GLU A 793 -45.28 6.88 15.75
N ALA A 794 -44.24 6.43 15.05
CA ALA A 794 -44.11 6.58 13.60
C ALA A 794 -45.21 5.80 12.84
N LEU A 795 -45.52 4.58 13.27
CA LEU A 795 -46.62 3.78 12.65
C LEU A 795 -47.99 4.48 12.79
N LYS A 796 -48.29 5.05 13.97
CA LYS A 796 -49.54 5.81 14.19
C LYS A 796 -49.60 7.07 13.33
N GLY A 797 -48.48 7.79 13.16
CA GLY A 797 -48.36 8.98 12.31
C GLY A 797 -48.57 8.61 10.83
N SER A 798 -47.90 7.56 10.38
CA SER A 798 -47.96 7.07 8.98
C SER A 798 -49.36 6.61 8.58
N ALA A 799 -50.13 5.99 9.46
CA ALA A 799 -51.53 5.58 9.19
C ALA A 799 -52.42 6.79 8.85
N THR A 800 -52.24 7.90 9.56
CA THR A 800 -52.95 9.16 9.30
C THR A 800 -52.56 9.77 7.93
N GLU A 801 -51.28 9.82 7.62
CA GLU A 801 -50.76 10.35 6.34
C GLU A 801 -51.15 9.47 5.16
N HIS A 802 -51.14 8.13 5.34
CA HIS A 802 -51.60 7.20 4.33
C HIS A 802 -53.09 7.39 4.00
N ALA A 803 -53.94 7.57 5.00
CA ALA A 803 -55.38 7.83 4.76
C ALA A 803 -55.61 9.11 3.96
N LYS A 804 -54.84 10.19 4.25
CA LYS A 804 -54.87 11.42 3.44
C LYS A 804 -54.36 11.23 2.01
N ALA A 805 -53.31 10.44 1.81
CA ALA A 805 -52.75 10.14 0.49
C ALA A 805 -53.73 9.32 -0.35
N VAL A 806 -54.38 8.30 0.23
CA VAL A 806 -55.44 7.51 -0.43
C VAL A 806 -56.61 8.37 -0.85
N ALA A 807 -57.08 9.26 0.03
CA ALA A 807 -58.17 10.19 -0.31
C ALA A 807 -57.76 11.16 -1.47
N ALA A 808 -56.54 11.69 -1.44
CA ALA A 808 -56.04 12.54 -2.50
C ALA A 808 -55.86 11.80 -3.82
N LEU A 809 -55.41 10.54 -3.80
CA LEU A 809 -55.31 9.69 -4.99
C LEU A 809 -56.72 9.42 -5.59
N ALA A 810 -57.71 9.06 -4.77
CA ALA A 810 -59.05 8.86 -5.19
C ALA A 810 -59.70 10.12 -5.85
N GLU A 811 -59.38 11.30 -5.33
CA GLU A 811 -59.78 12.57 -5.97
C GLU A 811 -59.05 12.83 -7.29
N TYR A 812 -57.74 12.54 -7.36
CA TYR A 812 -56.95 12.68 -8.58
C TYR A 812 -57.45 11.73 -9.69
N GLU A 813 -57.75 10.48 -9.37
CA GLU A 813 -58.25 9.49 -10.31
C GLU A 813 -59.57 9.94 -10.98
N LYS A 814 -60.42 10.67 -10.27
CA LYS A 814 -61.64 11.24 -10.84
C LYS A 814 -61.34 12.32 -11.90
N THR A 815 -60.15 12.88 -11.88
CA THR A 815 -59.76 13.90 -12.85
C THR A 815 -59.12 13.31 -14.13
N ILE A 816 -58.79 12.03 -14.16
CA ILE A 816 -58.19 11.35 -15.30
C ILE A 816 -59.30 11.08 -16.31
N PRO A 817 -59.20 11.58 -17.55
CA PRO A 817 -60.17 11.26 -18.60
C PRO A 817 -60.23 9.77 -18.86
N ALA A 818 -61.39 9.20 -18.94
CA ALA A 818 -61.56 7.81 -19.40
C ALA A 818 -60.93 7.67 -20.79
N LYS A 819 -60.01 6.73 -20.99
CA LYS A 819 -59.42 6.43 -22.29
C LYS A 819 -60.44 5.81 -23.22
#